data_e3f199e3c7685fa7666ef8b732c80524
#
_entry.id   e3f199e3c7685fa7666ef8b732c80524
#
_cell.length_a   1.000
_cell.length_b   1.000
_cell.length_c   1.000
_cell.angle_alpha   90.00
_cell.angle_beta   90.00
_cell.angle_gamma   90.00
#
_symmetry.space_group_name_H-M   'P 1'
#
loop_
_entity.id
_entity.type
_entity.pdbx_description
1 polymer ?
#
loop_
_entity_poly.entity_id
_entity_poly.type
_entity_poly.pdbx_seq_one_letter_code
_entity_poly.pdbx_strand_id
1 'polypeptide(L)'
;MAGLSGAISGLNSNLDTTAIIDALLTFDKQNVTLLQYDQTVKTNQITTYQAINTKLLAFQTQAAMLARAATFAATSTSVEGEEYLTAIAGDDAALGNYSLRVAALAQNHQIASQGFSEAEAASLGTGTISIALGNGSTKTITIDSANSSLEGIKRAINNAKVGVTATVINDGSSSNSYRLMLSADKTGEKNKIVFSADLSGSKDLDFTGSSFDQVEKSSFSTGATSNPTIGTTAAYSGNKNKVYTFTVGGNGAQTVGSGDITVNWSDGTNSGSIVVSSADTEVELSGAGSDGLKIAFAAGQLVAGDTFRVQTFAPLLQKAQDAEITVGSTDGGGSPITINSESNVVKNVIGGVTLNLKKKSDDVPVTITIARDTTKIEDSVNTFIDKFNEVLGSIDDQFKHDPEASEDTGILFGDRTLLMLQDSMRGRITSRVTGLDSKFNMLAAIGIRIGTTGKLAVVDRNKLQDAITNNIEDVQKLFAASGDSSSAKISFVAMGDKTKTSEDGYAVNITQAAAKGYLRGGSVADPDTTPIVINSTNKNIALRVDGVLSDTITLSEKTYSSWSEVVTEIQQKINADSKIGKLGVEVDYFDNGDDGYLILNSGSYGKNSKIELQTSVSSSASVALGLLTAQSFEGRDVSGTINGEKATGSGRVLTGNEGNTTTAGLKLLVELTERDVSSEVDAVVKVSRGIASLAQDFSDSITKSVDGTLARRTKALESQIKDIESRVTDMNQRMEIKRQRLLEKFQDMESLIGQLNQESTYLAAQLNQISQNFSQIAANGGN
;
A
#
# COMPACT_ATOMS: atom_id res chain seq x y z
N MET A 1 41.42 -20.86 -43.53
CA MET A 1 42.80 -21.17 -44.01
C MET A 1 43.55 -19.85 -44.11
N ALA A 2 44.37 -19.54 -43.13
CA ALA A 2 45.30 -18.41 -43.18
C ALA A 2 46.42 -18.74 -44.15
N GLY A 3 46.27 -18.30 -45.37
CA GLY A 3 47.28 -18.44 -46.38
C GLY A 3 48.34 -17.39 -46.19
N LEU A 4 49.59 -17.87 -46.13
CA LEU A 4 50.83 -17.09 -46.21
C LEU A 4 50.76 -16.15 -47.41
N SER A 5 50.31 -14.91 -47.25
CA SER A 5 50.50 -13.82 -48.21
C SER A 5 51.39 -12.74 -47.62
N GLY A 6 52.33 -13.13 -46.80
CA GLY A 6 53.37 -12.26 -46.31
C GLY A 6 54.63 -12.53 -47.13
N ALA A 7 55.09 -11.51 -47.84
CA ALA A 7 56.39 -11.37 -48.40
C ALA A 7 56.58 -11.85 -49.84
N ILE A 8 56.19 -11.08 -50.82
CA ILE A 8 57.02 -10.70 -51.96
C ILE A 8 56.66 -9.26 -52.32
N SER A 9 56.94 -8.32 -51.45
CA SER A 9 56.87 -6.89 -51.76
C SER A 9 58.26 -6.40 -52.12
N GLY A 10 58.49 -6.01 -53.36
CA GLY A 10 59.68 -5.31 -53.79
C GLY A 10 60.94 -6.14 -53.93
N LEU A 11 60.86 -7.48 -54.08
CA LEU A 11 62.03 -8.34 -54.12
C LEU A 11 62.88 -8.06 -55.38
N ASN A 12 62.27 -7.70 -56.50
CA ASN A 12 62.93 -7.42 -57.80
C ASN A 12 62.92 -5.94 -58.16
N SER A 13 61.93 -5.18 -57.75
CA SER A 13 61.77 -3.74 -58.08
C SER A 13 62.21 -2.79 -56.98
N ASN A 14 62.38 -3.25 -55.73
CA ASN A 14 62.65 -2.46 -54.53
C ASN A 14 61.53 -1.41 -54.23
N LEU A 15 60.29 -1.64 -54.73
CA LEU A 15 59.10 -0.78 -54.50
C LEU A 15 58.26 -1.35 -53.37
N ASP A 16 57.86 -0.55 -52.42
CA ASP A 16 56.85 -0.93 -51.41
C ASP A 16 55.42 -0.96 -52.04
N THR A 17 55.15 -2.16 -52.66
CA THR A 17 53.86 -2.39 -53.32
C THR A 17 52.68 -2.28 -52.40
N THR A 18 52.86 -2.59 -51.09
CA THR A 18 51.77 -2.43 -50.08
C THR A 18 51.45 -0.98 -49.86
N ALA A 19 52.49 -0.15 -49.69
CA ALA A 19 52.24 1.33 -49.49
C ALA A 19 51.65 1.96 -50.76
N ILE A 20 52.03 1.51 -51.97
CA ILE A 20 51.46 2.02 -53.24
C ILE A 20 49.98 1.60 -53.36
N ILE A 21 49.63 0.35 -53.05
CA ILE A 21 48.23 -0.12 -53.06
C ILE A 21 47.41 0.61 -52.05
N ASP A 22 47.92 0.81 -50.81
CA ASP A 22 47.21 1.56 -49.77
C ASP A 22 46.99 3.05 -50.16
N ALA A 23 47.98 3.67 -50.84
CA ALA A 23 47.84 5.01 -51.37
C ALA A 23 46.76 5.08 -52.48
N LEU A 24 46.70 4.09 -53.38
CA LEU A 24 45.69 4.01 -54.43
C LEU A 24 44.28 3.75 -53.91
N LEU A 25 44.16 3.10 -52.74
CA LEU A 25 42.88 2.88 -52.08
C LEU A 25 42.46 4.01 -51.13
N THR A 26 43.33 5.01 -50.87
CA THR A 26 43.08 6.10 -49.91
C THR A 26 41.80 6.88 -50.24
N PHE A 27 41.49 7.12 -51.50
CA PHE A 27 40.28 7.81 -51.93
C PHE A 27 39.00 7.00 -51.60
N ASP A 28 39.02 5.69 -51.82
CA ASP A 28 37.90 4.81 -51.48
C ASP A 28 37.75 4.69 -49.95
N LYS A 29 38.86 4.64 -49.18
CA LYS A 29 38.86 4.69 -47.72
C LYS A 29 38.26 5.98 -47.17
N GLN A 30 38.56 7.14 -47.78
CA GLN A 30 37.92 8.43 -47.37
C GLN A 30 36.42 8.39 -47.49
N ASN A 31 35.86 7.81 -48.58
CA ASN A 31 34.42 7.67 -48.73
C ASN A 31 33.79 6.76 -47.66
N VAL A 32 34.47 5.68 -47.27
CA VAL A 32 34.01 4.83 -46.14
C VAL A 32 34.03 5.60 -44.83
N THR A 33 35.07 6.39 -44.56
CA THR A 33 35.17 7.23 -43.36
C THR A 33 34.07 8.27 -43.31
N LEU A 34 33.72 8.91 -44.44
CA LEU A 34 32.59 9.85 -44.50
C LEU A 34 31.24 9.19 -44.20
N LEU A 35 30.99 7.98 -44.71
CA LEU A 35 29.80 7.20 -44.42
C LEU A 35 29.73 6.80 -42.94
N GLN A 36 30.84 6.38 -42.34
CA GLN A 36 30.93 6.06 -40.92
C GLN A 36 30.72 7.29 -40.03
N TYR A 37 31.21 8.44 -40.45
CA TYR A 37 30.92 9.71 -39.79
C TYR A 37 29.43 10.04 -39.85
N ASP A 38 28.77 9.92 -41.02
CA ASP A 38 27.32 10.12 -41.16
C ASP A 38 26.52 9.13 -40.28
N GLN A 39 26.94 7.87 -40.21
CA GLN A 39 26.40 6.86 -39.32
C GLN A 39 26.45 7.32 -37.83
N THR A 40 27.61 7.84 -37.41
CA THR A 40 27.81 8.35 -36.04
C THR A 40 26.90 9.55 -35.78
N VAL A 41 26.75 10.48 -36.70
CA VAL A 41 25.83 11.61 -36.63
C VAL A 41 24.39 11.12 -36.44
N LYS A 42 23.94 10.16 -37.26
CA LYS A 42 22.58 9.57 -37.14
C LYS A 42 22.38 8.87 -35.81
N THR A 43 23.38 8.14 -35.32
CA THR A 43 23.31 7.52 -33.99
C THR A 43 23.18 8.54 -32.86
N ASN A 44 23.95 9.63 -32.91
CA ASN A 44 23.87 10.71 -31.96
C ASN A 44 22.51 11.42 -32.03
N GLN A 45 21.92 11.59 -33.24
CA GLN A 45 20.56 12.10 -33.40
C GLN A 45 19.52 11.23 -32.71
N ILE A 46 19.62 9.89 -32.86
CA ILE A 46 18.75 8.93 -32.17
C ILE A 46 18.88 9.08 -30.64
N THR A 47 20.09 9.11 -30.11
CA THR A 47 20.35 9.29 -28.67
C THR A 47 19.73 10.58 -28.15
N THR A 48 19.84 11.68 -28.90
CA THR A 48 19.26 12.97 -28.55
C THR A 48 17.71 12.92 -28.55
N TYR A 49 17.09 12.30 -29.54
CA TYR A 49 15.64 12.07 -29.55
C TYR A 49 15.18 11.23 -28.36
N GLN A 50 15.93 10.19 -28.00
CA GLN A 50 15.63 9.35 -26.81
C GLN A 50 15.74 10.16 -25.51
N ALA A 51 16.72 11.06 -25.40
CA ALA A 51 16.85 11.95 -24.24
C ALA A 51 15.65 12.91 -24.12
N ILE A 52 15.23 13.52 -25.24
CA ILE A 52 14.04 14.37 -25.29
C ILE A 52 12.77 13.57 -24.96
N ASN A 53 12.65 12.35 -25.49
CA ASN A 53 11.54 11.44 -25.19
C ASN A 53 11.43 11.12 -23.69
N THR A 54 12.56 10.88 -23.03
CA THR A 54 12.60 10.65 -21.57
C THR A 54 12.06 11.84 -20.79
N LYS A 55 12.45 13.05 -21.18
CA LYS A 55 11.92 14.29 -20.56
C LYS A 55 10.43 14.50 -20.83
N LEU A 56 9.96 14.18 -22.05
CA LEU A 56 8.54 14.20 -22.39
C LEU A 56 7.72 13.21 -21.56
N LEU A 57 8.23 12.00 -21.32
CA LEU A 57 7.57 11.00 -20.46
C LEU A 57 7.49 11.49 -19.01
N ALA A 58 8.54 12.14 -18.50
CA ALA A 58 8.51 12.76 -17.17
C ALA A 58 7.48 13.89 -17.09
N PHE A 59 7.41 14.75 -18.11
CA PHE A 59 6.38 15.77 -18.23
C PHE A 59 4.97 15.20 -18.34
N GLN A 60 4.77 14.15 -19.16
CA GLN A 60 3.50 13.42 -19.28
C GLN A 60 3.04 12.86 -17.92
N THR A 61 3.95 12.26 -17.15
CA THR A 61 3.64 11.73 -15.82
C THR A 61 3.18 12.84 -14.88
N GLN A 62 3.88 13.99 -14.86
CA GLN A 62 3.50 15.11 -14.01
C GLN A 62 2.19 15.76 -14.48
N ALA A 63 1.97 15.87 -15.78
CA ALA A 63 0.71 16.34 -16.35
C ALA A 63 -0.45 15.41 -15.95
N ALA A 64 -0.26 14.09 -16.01
CA ALA A 64 -1.25 13.11 -15.57
C ALA A 64 -1.56 13.19 -14.06
N MET A 65 -0.57 13.51 -13.23
CA MET A 65 -0.79 13.75 -11.80
C MET A 65 -1.61 15.02 -11.57
N LEU A 66 -1.25 16.11 -12.23
CA LEU A 66 -1.95 17.40 -12.10
C LEU A 66 -3.35 17.39 -12.75
N ALA A 67 -3.61 16.47 -13.67
CA ALA A 67 -4.94 16.27 -14.26
C ALA A 67 -5.92 15.52 -13.35
N ARG A 68 -5.48 15.03 -12.18
CA ARG A 68 -6.36 14.28 -11.24
C ARG A 68 -7.03 15.22 -10.26
N ALA A 69 -8.33 15.04 -10.03
CA ALA A 69 -9.09 15.78 -9.02
C ALA A 69 -8.49 15.63 -7.61
N ALA A 70 -7.98 14.45 -7.26
CA ALA A 70 -7.33 14.18 -5.97
C ALA A 70 -6.14 15.10 -5.67
N THR A 71 -5.40 15.59 -6.70
CA THR A 71 -4.30 16.54 -6.50
C THR A 71 -4.80 17.86 -5.88
N PHE A 72 -5.99 18.32 -6.27
CA PHE A 72 -6.62 19.54 -5.76
C PHE A 72 -7.45 19.28 -4.50
N ALA A 73 -7.73 18.02 -4.18
CA ALA A 73 -8.39 17.59 -2.95
C ALA A 73 -7.40 17.38 -1.80
N ALA A 74 -6.10 17.52 -2.02
CA ALA A 74 -5.07 17.33 -1.02
C ALA A 74 -5.38 18.10 0.28
N THR A 75 -5.26 17.43 1.43
CA THR A 75 -5.53 17.98 2.75
C THR A 75 -4.26 18.02 3.59
N SER A 76 -4.20 18.99 4.49
CA SER A 76 -3.21 19.08 5.55
C SER A 76 -3.91 18.99 6.90
N THR A 77 -3.21 18.43 7.88
CA THR A 77 -3.68 18.35 9.26
C THR A 77 -2.72 19.10 10.18
N SER A 78 -3.28 19.89 11.09
CA SER A 78 -2.55 20.46 12.21
C SER A 78 -3.23 20.02 13.50
N VAL A 79 -2.44 19.57 14.47
CA VAL A 79 -2.92 19.06 15.77
C VAL A 79 -2.32 19.93 16.88
N GLU A 80 -3.18 20.60 17.61
CA GLU A 80 -2.78 21.23 18.87
C GLU A 80 -2.88 20.17 19.97
N GLY A 81 -1.71 19.73 20.49
CA GLY A 81 -1.61 18.60 21.43
C GLY A 81 -1.12 17.32 20.77
N GLU A 82 -0.12 17.39 19.90
CA GLU A 82 0.50 16.23 19.22
C GLU A 82 1.07 15.18 20.18
N GLU A 83 1.34 15.54 21.43
CA GLU A 83 1.74 14.59 22.47
C GLU A 83 0.63 13.61 22.84
N TYR A 84 -0.65 13.98 22.65
CA TYR A 84 -1.82 13.13 22.95
C TYR A 84 -2.24 12.27 21.74
N LEU A 85 -2.25 12.85 20.54
CA LEU A 85 -2.59 12.13 19.32
C LEU A 85 -1.96 12.81 18.10
N THR A 86 -1.86 12.06 16.99
CA THR A 86 -1.61 12.61 15.65
C THR A 86 -2.77 12.23 14.73
N ALA A 87 -3.02 13.07 13.73
CA ALA A 87 -4.07 12.86 12.74
C ALA A 87 -3.47 12.85 11.33
N ILE A 88 -4.00 11.96 10.47
CA ILE A 88 -3.69 11.90 9.05
C ILE A 88 -5.03 11.98 8.31
N ALA A 89 -5.21 13.01 7.49
CA ALA A 89 -6.39 13.16 6.64
C ALA A 89 -6.13 12.60 5.24
N GLY A 90 -7.12 11.90 4.68
CA GLY A 90 -7.19 11.54 3.27
C GLY A 90 -7.72 12.68 2.41
N ASP A 91 -7.69 12.52 1.10
CA ASP A 91 -8.16 13.52 0.13
C ASP A 91 -9.69 13.76 0.23
N ASP A 92 -10.42 12.82 0.84
CA ASP A 92 -11.88 12.88 1.08
C ASP A 92 -12.24 13.38 2.48
N ALA A 93 -11.25 13.79 3.28
CA ALA A 93 -11.50 14.23 4.64
C ALA A 93 -12.33 15.51 4.71
N ALA A 94 -13.29 15.54 5.63
CA ALA A 94 -14.09 16.71 5.87
C ALA A 94 -13.25 17.85 6.46
N LEU A 95 -13.23 18.99 5.78
CA LEU A 95 -12.51 20.18 6.23
C LEU A 95 -13.18 20.79 7.47
N GLY A 96 -12.38 21.28 8.41
CA GLY A 96 -12.91 21.93 9.61
C GLY A 96 -12.01 21.79 10.82
N ASN A 97 -12.50 22.34 11.94
CA ASN A 97 -11.86 22.24 13.25
C ASN A 97 -12.62 21.26 14.11
N TYR A 98 -11.93 20.27 14.67
CA TYR A 98 -12.52 19.23 15.49
C TYR A 98 -11.87 19.23 16.86
N SER A 99 -12.67 19.28 17.90
CA SER A 99 -12.19 19.17 19.28
C SER A 99 -12.43 17.75 19.78
N LEU A 100 -11.38 17.11 20.23
CA LEU A 100 -11.36 15.72 20.69
C LEU A 100 -10.69 15.63 22.06
N ARG A 101 -11.06 14.61 22.84
CA ARG A 101 -10.35 14.21 24.06
C ARG A 101 -10.04 12.73 23.99
N VAL A 102 -8.84 12.35 24.39
CA VAL A 102 -8.44 10.95 24.57
C VAL A 102 -8.70 10.58 26.02
N ALA A 103 -9.84 9.96 26.29
CA ALA A 103 -10.24 9.56 27.65
C ALA A 103 -9.50 8.32 28.13
N ALA A 104 -9.26 7.36 27.22
CA ALA A 104 -8.48 6.15 27.51
C ALA A 104 -7.74 5.64 26.27
N LEU A 105 -6.62 4.95 26.49
CA LEU A 105 -5.91 4.22 25.43
C LEU A 105 -6.36 2.75 25.41
N ALA A 106 -6.39 2.15 24.23
CA ALA A 106 -6.57 0.72 24.11
C ALA A 106 -5.38 -0.03 24.68
N GLN A 107 -5.66 -1.05 25.46
CA GLN A 107 -4.65 -1.91 26.09
C GLN A 107 -4.93 -3.38 25.74
N ASN A 108 -3.85 -4.16 25.60
CA ASN A 108 -3.95 -5.58 25.41
C ASN A 108 -4.12 -6.31 26.77
N HIS A 109 -4.76 -7.46 26.75
CA HIS A 109 -4.90 -8.30 27.94
C HIS A 109 -3.59 -9.02 28.24
N GLN A 110 -3.12 -8.94 29.50
CA GLN A 110 -1.96 -9.68 29.96
C GLN A 110 -2.28 -10.37 31.27
N ILE A 111 -2.02 -11.68 31.31
CA ILE A 111 -2.21 -12.52 32.47
C ILE A 111 -0.97 -13.38 32.68
N ALA A 112 -0.70 -13.75 33.93
CA ALA A 112 0.37 -14.69 34.30
C ALA A 112 -0.19 -15.85 35.08
N SER A 113 0.48 -17.01 34.99
CA SER A 113 0.18 -18.16 35.79
C SER A 113 0.76 -18.03 37.20
N GLN A 114 0.36 -18.90 38.11
CA GLN A 114 1.08 -19.16 39.36
C GLN A 114 2.55 -19.51 39.09
N GLY A 115 3.37 -19.49 40.13
CA GLY A 115 4.80 -19.77 40.04
C GLY A 115 5.14 -21.26 39.96
N PHE A 116 6.20 -21.58 39.25
CA PHE A 116 6.79 -22.93 39.15
C PHE A 116 8.28 -22.87 39.48
N SER A 117 8.79 -23.96 40.04
CA SER A 117 10.20 -24.04 40.45
C SER A 117 11.18 -24.10 39.28
N GLU A 118 10.76 -24.65 38.16
CA GLU A 118 11.58 -24.87 36.97
C GLU A 118 10.78 -24.63 35.68
N ALA A 119 11.43 -24.00 34.68
CA ALA A 119 10.81 -23.72 33.40
C ALA A 119 10.80 -24.93 32.45
N GLU A 120 11.79 -25.80 32.55
CA GLU A 120 12.00 -26.94 31.64
C GLU A 120 11.49 -28.28 32.20
N ALA A 121 11.12 -28.37 33.49
CA ALA A 121 10.62 -29.62 34.08
C ALA A 121 9.25 -29.99 33.48
N ALA A 122 9.09 -31.23 33.06
CA ALA A 122 7.84 -31.79 32.53
C ALA A 122 6.80 -32.06 33.62
N SER A 123 6.53 -31.10 34.48
CA SER A 123 5.69 -31.27 35.68
C SER A 123 4.20 -31.02 35.44
N LEU A 124 3.85 -30.41 34.28
CA LEU A 124 2.47 -30.05 33.97
C LEU A 124 1.65 -31.18 33.34
N GLY A 125 2.30 -32.30 32.94
CA GLY A 125 1.64 -33.46 32.36
C GLY A 125 1.12 -33.26 30.96
N THR A 126 0.32 -34.21 30.49
CA THR A 126 -0.23 -34.24 29.13
C THR A 126 -1.73 -33.96 29.16
N GLY A 127 -2.28 -33.43 28.05
CA GLY A 127 -3.70 -33.12 27.96
C GLY A 127 -3.99 -32.06 26.94
N THR A 128 -4.87 -31.14 27.25
CA THR A 128 -5.25 -30.05 26.33
C THR A 128 -5.28 -28.70 27.03
N ILE A 129 -4.94 -27.67 26.26
CA ILE A 129 -5.11 -26.27 26.62
C ILE A 129 -6.10 -25.63 25.64
N SER A 130 -7.06 -24.91 26.15
CA SER A 130 -8.05 -24.18 25.36
C SER A 130 -7.88 -22.67 25.55
N ILE A 131 -7.78 -21.95 24.46
CA ILE A 131 -7.64 -20.49 24.46
C ILE A 131 -8.69 -19.88 23.54
N ALA A 132 -9.38 -18.84 24.01
CA ALA A 132 -10.25 -18.01 23.24
C ALA A 132 -9.94 -16.53 23.52
N LEU A 133 -10.30 -15.64 22.57
CA LEU A 133 -10.26 -14.20 22.77
C LEU A 133 -11.69 -13.68 22.85
N GLY A 134 -12.06 -13.07 23.96
CA GLY A 134 -13.42 -12.61 24.24
C GLY A 134 -14.46 -13.72 24.05
N ASN A 135 -15.45 -13.45 23.21
CA ASN A 135 -16.50 -14.41 22.83
C ASN A 135 -16.16 -15.17 21.51
N GLY A 136 -14.90 -15.11 21.05
CA GLY A 136 -14.47 -15.77 19.84
C GLY A 136 -14.41 -17.30 19.94
N SER A 137 -14.12 -17.97 18.84
CA SER A 137 -13.98 -19.43 18.81
C SER A 137 -12.82 -19.91 19.66
N THR A 138 -13.07 -20.94 20.50
CA THR A 138 -12.03 -21.59 21.29
C THR A 138 -11.12 -22.43 20.40
N LYS A 139 -9.82 -22.28 20.60
CA LYS A 139 -8.77 -23.10 19.98
C LYS A 139 -8.19 -24.04 21.02
N THR A 140 -8.17 -25.33 20.70
CA THR A 140 -7.60 -26.38 21.57
C THR A 140 -6.20 -26.72 21.08
N ILE A 141 -5.24 -26.80 22.02
CA ILE A 141 -3.83 -27.12 21.80
C ILE A 141 -3.53 -28.41 22.57
N THR A 142 -3.04 -29.43 21.92
CA THR A 142 -2.65 -30.69 22.55
C THR A 142 -1.26 -30.56 23.18
N ILE A 143 -1.15 -30.97 24.42
CA ILE A 143 0.10 -31.05 25.19
C ILE A 143 0.44 -32.53 25.36
N ASP A 144 1.60 -32.92 24.91
CA ASP A 144 2.14 -34.27 24.99
C ASP A 144 3.44 -34.26 25.82
N SER A 145 4.09 -35.44 25.95
CA SER A 145 5.31 -35.58 26.73
C SER A 145 6.50 -34.76 26.22
N ALA A 146 6.49 -34.32 24.97
CA ALA A 146 7.56 -33.54 24.38
C ALA A 146 7.42 -32.01 24.66
N ASN A 147 6.24 -31.55 25.06
CA ASN A 147 5.96 -30.15 25.30
C ASN A 147 5.25 -29.84 26.63
N SER A 148 5.32 -30.77 27.61
CA SER A 148 4.65 -30.70 28.93
C SER A 148 5.38 -29.83 29.98
N SER A 149 6.44 -29.13 29.63
CA SER A 149 7.10 -28.11 30.45
C SER A 149 6.53 -26.70 30.18
N LEU A 150 6.76 -25.71 31.06
CA LEU A 150 6.39 -24.32 30.82
C LEU A 150 6.94 -23.79 29.47
N GLU A 151 8.21 -24.09 29.18
CA GLU A 151 8.84 -23.73 27.91
C GLU A 151 8.23 -24.49 26.73
N GLY A 152 7.84 -25.74 26.91
CA GLY A 152 7.12 -26.54 25.91
C GLY A 152 5.75 -25.97 25.59
N ILE A 153 4.96 -25.66 26.63
CA ILE A 153 3.64 -25.03 26.50
C ILE A 153 3.74 -23.65 25.83
N LYS A 154 4.70 -22.83 26.21
CA LYS A 154 4.98 -21.55 25.54
C LYS A 154 5.15 -21.74 24.04
N ARG A 155 6.00 -22.69 23.63
CA ARG A 155 6.22 -22.99 22.20
C ARG A 155 4.94 -23.49 21.52
N ALA A 156 4.16 -24.35 22.19
CA ALA A 156 2.91 -24.88 21.64
C ALA A 156 1.87 -23.77 21.40
N ILE A 157 1.69 -22.85 22.35
CA ILE A 157 0.78 -21.71 22.23
C ILE A 157 1.22 -20.79 21.08
N ASN A 158 2.50 -20.42 21.04
CA ASN A 158 3.02 -19.51 20.00
C ASN A 158 2.94 -20.11 18.58
N ASN A 159 3.17 -21.44 18.46
CA ASN A 159 3.05 -22.15 17.19
C ASN A 159 1.59 -22.27 16.71
N ALA A 160 0.64 -22.33 17.64
CA ALA A 160 -0.78 -22.43 17.32
C ALA A 160 -1.38 -21.13 16.75
N LYS A 161 -0.67 -19.99 16.87
CA LYS A 161 -1.08 -18.66 16.34
C LYS A 161 -2.52 -18.30 16.70
N VAL A 162 -2.86 -18.44 17.95
CA VAL A 162 -4.22 -18.22 18.48
C VAL A 162 -4.52 -16.75 18.82
N GLY A 163 -3.66 -15.82 18.39
CA GLY A 163 -3.78 -14.38 18.71
C GLY A 163 -3.29 -14.04 20.12
N VAL A 164 -2.50 -14.93 20.72
CA VAL A 164 -1.88 -14.77 22.04
C VAL A 164 -0.41 -15.16 21.94
N THR A 165 0.44 -14.31 22.48
CA THR A 165 1.87 -14.58 22.64
C THR A 165 2.13 -15.04 24.07
N ALA A 166 2.77 -16.22 24.21
CA ALA A 166 3.17 -16.79 25.49
C ALA A 166 4.67 -16.53 25.74
N THR A 167 5.02 -16.17 26.98
CA THR A 167 6.40 -15.95 27.42
C THR A 167 6.59 -16.52 28.81
N VAL A 168 7.72 -17.17 29.08
CA VAL A 168 8.10 -17.58 30.44
C VAL A 168 8.92 -16.47 31.05
N ILE A 169 8.48 -15.98 32.21
CA ILE A 169 9.18 -14.92 32.98
C ILE A 169 9.71 -15.51 34.28
N ASN A 170 10.83 -14.99 34.77
CA ASN A 170 11.34 -15.26 36.11
C ASN A 170 11.11 -13.98 36.94
N ASP A 171 10.28 -14.10 37.99
CA ASP A 171 9.92 -12.96 38.84
C ASP A 171 10.92 -12.66 39.96
N GLY A 172 12.01 -13.46 40.05
CA GLY A 172 13.06 -13.30 41.03
C GLY A 172 12.73 -13.82 42.45
N SER A 173 11.60 -14.52 42.61
CA SER A 173 11.24 -15.18 43.86
C SER A 173 12.24 -16.28 44.22
N SER A 174 12.49 -16.53 45.49
CA SER A 174 13.42 -17.57 45.96
C SER A 174 12.91 -19.00 45.71
N SER A 175 11.60 -19.13 45.50
CA SER A 175 10.93 -20.38 45.15
C SER A 175 9.81 -20.13 44.12
N ASN A 176 9.59 -21.08 43.22
CA ASN A 176 8.55 -20.99 42.19
C ASN A 176 8.59 -19.70 41.36
N SER A 177 9.80 -19.29 40.95
CA SER A 177 10.04 -18.01 40.28
C SER A 177 9.63 -17.96 38.81
N TYR A 178 9.34 -19.11 38.16
CA TYR A 178 8.98 -19.13 36.74
C TYR A 178 7.46 -19.09 36.56
N ARG A 179 6.99 -18.17 35.73
CA ARG A 179 5.57 -17.99 35.42
C ARG A 179 5.35 -17.97 33.91
N LEU A 180 4.27 -18.56 33.43
CA LEU A 180 3.84 -18.42 32.05
C LEU A 180 2.99 -17.16 31.94
N MET A 181 3.46 -16.19 31.20
CA MET A 181 2.72 -14.98 30.88
C MET A 181 2.06 -15.12 29.50
N LEU A 182 0.80 -14.78 29.41
CA LEU A 182 0.03 -14.70 28.16
C LEU A 182 -0.31 -13.24 27.87
N SER A 183 -0.01 -12.79 26.68
CA SER A 183 -0.33 -11.44 26.19
C SER A 183 -1.16 -11.54 24.92
N ALA A 184 -2.30 -10.89 24.87
CA ALA A 184 -3.06 -10.77 23.62
C ALA A 184 -2.27 -9.94 22.59
N ASP A 185 -2.22 -10.41 21.34
CA ASP A 185 -1.48 -9.74 20.27
C ASP A 185 -2.11 -8.42 19.86
N LYS A 186 -3.41 -8.24 20.14
CA LYS A 186 -4.17 -7.04 19.86
C LYS A 186 -4.71 -6.42 21.14
N THR A 187 -4.86 -5.10 21.12
CA THR A 187 -5.53 -4.33 22.17
C THR A 187 -7.05 -4.50 22.07
N GLY A 188 -7.76 -4.02 23.09
CA GLY A 188 -9.22 -3.93 23.12
C GLY A 188 -9.91 -5.02 23.93
N GLU A 189 -11.10 -4.69 24.42
CA GLU A 189 -11.86 -5.56 25.34
C GLU A 189 -12.28 -6.90 24.69
N LYS A 190 -12.52 -6.92 23.38
CA LYS A 190 -12.80 -8.14 22.61
C LYS A 190 -11.64 -9.13 22.59
N ASN A 191 -10.41 -8.68 22.85
CA ASN A 191 -9.22 -9.51 22.87
C ASN A 191 -8.84 -9.96 24.28
N LYS A 192 -9.78 -9.96 25.23
CA LYS A 192 -9.60 -10.54 26.56
C LYS A 192 -9.32 -12.04 26.45
N ILE A 193 -8.19 -12.48 26.98
CA ILE A 193 -7.80 -13.92 26.96
C ILE A 193 -8.73 -14.68 27.91
N VAL A 194 -9.35 -15.74 27.39
CA VAL A 194 -10.07 -16.76 28.13
C VAL A 194 -9.24 -18.03 28.01
N PHE A 195 -8.77 -18.55 29.14
CA PHE A 195 -7.87 -19.69 29.21
C PHE A 195 -8.49 -20.81 30.06
N SER A 196 -8.32 -22.06 29.64
CA SER A 196 -8.54 -23.25 30.46
C SER A 196 -7.54 -24.33 30.08
N ALA A 197 -7.14 -25.12 31.05
CA ALA A 197 -6.25 -26.26 30.87
C ALA A 197 -6.86 -27.50 31.53
N ASP A 198 -6.69 -28.65 30.86
CA ASP A 198 -7.00 -29.99 31.39
C ASP A 198 -5.74 -30.85 31.17
N LEU A 199 -4.85 -30.83 32.16
CA LEU A 199 -3.55 -31.47 32.13
C LEU A 199 -3.43 -32.48 33.28
N SER A 200 -2.78 -33.60 33.02
CA SER A 200 -2.62 -34.71 33.96
C SER A 200 -1.49 -34.52 34.98
N GLY A 201 -0.87 -33.38 35.06
CA GLY A 201 0.27 -33.09 35.94
C GLY A 201 -0.10 -32.95 37.41
N SER A 202 0.92 -32.87 38.26
CA SER A 202 0.76 -32.70 39.72
C SER A 202 0.42 -31.27 40.14
N LYS A 203 0.57 -30.29 39.22
CA LYS A 203 0.19 -28.90 39.41
C LYS A 203 -0.66 -28.46 38.22
N ASP A 204 -1.80 -27.87 38.51
CA ASP A 204 -2.64 -27.25 37.48
C ASP A 204 -1.99 -25.98 36.94
N LEU A 205 -2.17 -25.70 35.65
CA LEU A 205 -1.80 -24.43 35.04
C LEU A 205 -3.00 -23.48 35.14
N ASP A 206 -2.96 -22.56 36.10
CA ASP A 206 -4.07 -21.69 36.44
C ASP A 206 -3.71 -20.20 36.17
N PHE A 207 -4.66 -19.49 35.60
CA PHE A 207 -4.62 -18.03 35.35
C PHE A 207 -5.81 -17.31 36.03
N THR A 208 -6.61 -17.99 36.83
CA THR A 208 -7.87 -17.47 37.39
C THR A 208 -7.82 -17.18 38.86
N GLY A 209 -6.98 -17.91 39.60
CA GLY A 209 -6.88 -17.82 41.04
C GLY A 209 -5.87 -16.79 41.53
N SER A 210 -6.25 -15.97 42.49
CA SER A 210 -5.31 -15.21 43.30
C SER A 210 -4.91 -16.02 44.51
N SER A 211 -3.63 -16.04 44.88
CA SER A 211 -3.11 -16.85 45.94
C SER A 211 -2.01 -16.17 46.76
N PHE A 212 -1.70 -16.74 47.92
CA PHE A 212 -0.46 -16.45 48.64
C PHE A 212 0.61 -17.45 48.21
N ASP A 213 1.81 -16.97 47.92
CA ASP A 213 2.99 -17.80 47.70
C ASP A 213 3.56 -18.30 49.05
N GLN A 214 4.56 -19.19 48.97
CA GLN A 214 5.19 -19.76 50.18
C GLN A 214 5.89 -18.67 51.00
N VAL A 215 6.07 -18.94 52.30
CA VAL A 215 6.84 -18.09 53.20
C VAL A 215 8.31 -18.14 52.81
N GLU A 216 8.91 -16.99 52.61
CA GLU A 216 10.36 -16.83 52.40
C GLU A 216 11.04 -16.24 53.64
N LYS A 217 11.99 -16.98 54.23
CA LYS A 217 12.81 -16.46 55.32
C LYS A 217 13.84 -15.48 54.76
N SER A 218 13.74 -14.23 55.13
CA SER A 218 14.67 -13.18 54.68
C SER A 218 15.89 -13.05 55.54
N SER A 219 15.71 -13.07 56.88
CA SER A 219 16.79 -13.09 57.87
C SER A 219 16.30 -13.78 59.12
N PHE A 220 16.85 -14.97 59.41
CA PHE A 220 16.52 -15.74 60.58
C PHE A 220 17.81 -16.03 61.37
N SER A 221 17.76 -15.74 62.68
CA SER A 221 18.86 -15.98 63.59
C SER A 221 19.06 -17.50 63.81
N THR A 222 20.26 -17.92 64.09
CA THR A 222 20.62 -19.32 64.37
C THR A 222 19.86 -19.92 65.54
N GLY A 223 19.32 -19.11 66.45
CA GLY A 223 18.47 -19.52 67.56
C GLY A 223 16.97 -19.67 67.21
N ALA A 224 16.54 -19.28 66.04
CA ALA A 224 15.16 -19.40 65.61
C ALA A 224 14.88 -20.83 65.14
N THR A 225 13.99 -21.54 65.84
CA THR A 225 13.61 -22.91 65.51
C THR A 225 12.15 -23.04 65.05
N SER A 226 11.31 -22.06 65.29
CA SER A 226 9.95 -21.98 64.75
C SER A 226 9.93 -21.62 63.26
N ASN A 227 9.07 -22.24 62.48
CA ASN A 227 8.88 -21.96 61.08
C ASN A 227 7.53 -21.29 60.87
N PRO A 228 7.49 -20.08 60.26
CA PRO A 228 6.23 -19.48 59.80
C PRO A 228 5.69 -20.24 58.56
N THR A 229 4.39 -20.42 58.52
CA THR A 229 3.65 -21.02 57.38
C THR A 229 2.42 -20.18 57.06
N ILE A 230 1.96 -20.21 55.82
CA ILE A 230 0.66 -19.63 55.45
C ILE A 230 -0.43 -20.53 56.00
N GLY A 231 -1.43 -19.95 56.64
CA GLY A 231 -2.55 -20.71 57.20
C GLY A 231 -3.32 -21.46 56.10
N THR A 232 -3.78 -22.68 56.44
CA THR A 232 -4.52 -23.52 55.49
C THR A 232 -5.84 -22.94 55.07
N THR A 233 -6.39 -22.03 55.88
CA THR A 233 -7.65 -21.32 55.61
C THR A 233 -7.43 -19.92 55.03
N ALA A 234 -6.16 -19.53 54.76
CA ALA A 234 -5.84 -18.25 54.15
C ALA A 234 -6.28 -18.24 52.69
N ALA A 235 -7.07 -17.26 52.31
CA ALA A 235 -7.52 -17.04 50.94
C ALA A 235 -7.24 -15.61 50.52
N TYR A 236 -6.43 -15.40 49.49
CA TYR A 236 -6.09 -14.07 49.02
C TYR A 236 -7.33 -13.41 48.37
N SER A 237 -7.84 -12.35 49.00
CA SER A 237 -8.99 -11.59 48.53
C SER A 237 -8.60 -10.34 47.75
N GLY A 238 -7.31 -10.04 47.66
CA GLY A 238 -6.79 -8.88 46.90
C GLY A 238 -6.66 -9.18 45.41
N ASN A 239 -6.40 -8.11 44.65
CA ASN A 239 -6.29 -8.15 43.17
C ASN A 239 -4.96 -7.59 42.65
N LYS A 240 -3.96 -7.46 43.54
CA LYS A 240 -2.63 -6.91 43.21
C LYS A 240 -1.55 -7.83 43.70
N ASN A 241 -0.45 -7.93 42.98
CA ASN A 241 0.76 -8.57 43.50
C ASN A 241 1.38 -7.68 44.58
N LYS A 242 1.59 -8.23 45.77
CA LYS A 242 2.13 -7.54 46.95
C LYS A 242 3.21 -8.39 47.60
N VAL A 243 4.05 -7.76 48.39
CA VAL A 243 5.03 -8.43 49.27
C VAL A 243 4.74 -8.01 50.71
N TYR A 244 4.27 -8.94 51.52
CA TYR A 244 4.18 -8.76 52.95
C TYR A 244 5.51 -9.04 53.58
N THR A 245 6.06 -8.09 54.29
CA THR A 245 7.29 -8.24 55.11
C THR A 245 6.92 -8.29 56.57
N PHE A 246 7.37 -9.36 57.24
CA PHE A 246 7.12 -9.58 58.65
C PHE A 246 8.41 -9.40 59.42
N THR A 247 8.31 -8.82 60.66
CA THR A 247 9.42 -8.66 61.57
C THR A 247 8.98 -9.06 62.95
N VAL A 248 9.73 -10.02 63.55
CA VAL A 248 9.48 -10.49 64.94
C VAL A 248 9.83 -9.34 65.90
N GLY A 249 8.88 -8.95 66.71
CA GLY A 249 9.03 -7.97 67.77
C GLY A 249 9.53 -8.56 69.08
N GLY A 250 9.61 -7.70 70.11
CA GLY A 250 10.05 -8.11 71.47
C GLY A 250 11.57 -8.06 71.66
N ASN A 251 12.08 -8.87 72.55
CA ASN A 251 13.51 -8.92 72.91
C ASN A 251 14.01 -10.38 72.92
N GLY A 252 15.13 -10.64 72.25
CA GLY A 252 15.82 -11.95 72.28
C GLY A 252 14.97 -13.11 71.71
N ALA A 253 15.28 -14.32 72.13
CA ALA A 253 14.58 -15.51 71.74
C ALA A 253 13.29 -15.72 72.58
N GLN A 254 12.16 -15.96 71.90
CA GLN A 254 10.83 -16.10 72.49
C GLN A 254 10.26 -17.44 72.06
N THR A 255 9.76 -18.26 72.99
CA THR A 255 9.18 -19.59 72.69
C THR A 255 7.70 -19.44 72.33
N VAL A 256 7.32 -19.93 71.17
CA VAL A 256 5.91 -19.96 70.70
C VAL A 256 5.08 -20.83 71.67
N GLY A 257 4.00 -20.24 72.20
CA GLY A 257 3.13 -20.91 73.19
C GLY A 257 3.52 -20.68 74.66
N SER A 258 4.62 -19.94 74.97
CA SER A 258 5.00 -19.58 76.36
C SER A 258 4.67 -18.14 76.73
N GLY A 259 3.98 -17.42 75.88
CA GLY A 259 3.58 -16.04 76.04
C GLY A 259 3.25 -15.42 74.68
N ASP A 260 2.73 -14.21 74.67
CA ASP A 260 2.34 -13.49 73.46
C ASP A 260 3.58 -12.88 72.77
N ILE A 261 3.77 -13.29 71.46
CA ILE A 261 4.84 -12.77 70.62
C ILE A 261 4.21 -11.82 69.61
N THR A 262 4.65 -10.60 69.58
CA THR A 262 4.18 -9.64 68.55
C THR A 262 5.04 -9.79 67.30
N VAL A 263 4.37 -9.96 66.13
CA VAL A 263 5.00 -9.94 64.80
C VAL A 263 4.40 -8.80 64.04
N ASN A 264 5.22 -7.86 63.64
CA ASN A 264 4.84 -6.68 62.82
C ASN A 264 4.85 -7.07 61.36
N TRP A 265 3.93 -6.55 60.59
CA TRP A 265 3.84 -6.76 59.13
C TRP A 265 3.68 -5.42 58.37
N SER A 266 4.13 -5.38 57.13
CA SER A 266 3.92 -4.30 56.20
C SER A 266 3.81 -4.82 54.76
N ASP A 267 2.89 -4.25 53.95
CA ASP A 267 2.79 -4.48 52.51
C ASP A 267 3.43 -3.34 51.68
N GLY A 268 4.22 -2.47 52.34
CA GLY A 268 4.81 -1.29 51.73
C GLY A 268 3.92 -0.05 51.75
N THR A 269 2.62 -0.20 51.89
CA THR A 269 1.60 0.87 51.96
C THR A 269 0.90 0.87 53.31
N ASN A 270 0.50 -0.31 53.76
CA ASN A 270 -0.18 -0.55 55.02
C ASN A 270 0.74 -1.35 55.98
N SER A 271 0.48 -1.25 57.27
CA SER A 271 1.23 -2.00 58.28
C SER A 271 0.30 -2.32 59.46
N GLY A 272 0.69 -3.33 60.21
CA GLY A 272 0.01 -3.77 61.40
C GLY A 272 0.84 -4.74 62.20
N SER A 273 0.20 -5.38 63.18
CA SER A 273 0.82 -6.43 64.00
C SER A 273 -0.12 -7.57 64.23
N ILE A 274 0.42 -8.75 64.39
CA ILE A 274 -0.31 -9.95 64.85
C ILE A 274 0.33 -10.41 66.18
N VAL A 275 -0.47 -11.11 67.01
CA VAL A 275 -0.03 -11.70 68.26
C VAL A 275 -0.06 -13.21 68.13
N VAL A 276 1.08 -13.84 68.34
CA VAL A 276 1.25 -15.29 68.32
C VAL A 276 1.26 -15.83 69.71
N SER A 277 0.21 -16.48 70.15
CA SER A 277 0.05 -16.96 71.50
C SER A 277 0.23 -18.49 71.65
N SER A 278 0.10 -19.25 70.53
CA SER A 278 0.25 -20.72 70.53
C SER A 278 0.81 -21.21 69.21
N ALA A 279 1.44 -22.39 69.26
CA ALA A 279 1.93 -23.07 68.03
C ALA A 279 0.78 -23.56 67.17
N ASP A 280 1.05 -23.59 65.87
CA ASP A 280 0.17 -24.11 64.81
C ASP A 280 -1.23 -23.43 64.76
N THR A 281 -1.43 -22.32 65.49
CA THR A 281 -2.66 -21.52 65.42
C THR A 281 -2.56 -20.47 64.31
N GLU A 282 -3.52 -20.48 63.41
CA GLU A 282 -3.61 -19.48 62.35
C GLU A 282 -4.00 -18.12 62.94
N VAL A 283 -3.17 -17.11 62.75
CA VAL A 283 -3.44 -15.74 63.13
C VAL A 283 -3.68 -14.93 61.87
N GLU A 284 -4.89 -14.34 61.75
CA GLU A 284 -5.28 -13.53 60.63
C GLU A 284 -4.73 -12.10 60.80
N LEU A 285 -4.15 -11.58 59.69
CA LEU A 285 -3.82 -10.17 59.63
C LEU A 285 -5.08 -9.32 59.71
N SER A 286 -5.04 -8.21 60.44
CA SER A 286 -6.14 -7.31 60.60
C SER A 286 -5.84 -5.93 60.03
N GLY A 287 -6.85 -5.21 59.59
CA GLY A 287 -6.74 -3.86 59.05
C GLY A 287 -6.66 -3.74 57.56
N ALA A 288 -6.47 -2.52 57.05
CA ALA A 288 -6.35 -2.26 55.62
C ALA A 288 -5.15 -2.98 55.05
N GLY A 289 -5.29 -3.64 53.91
CA GLY A 289 -4.22 -4.36 53.22
C GLY A 289 -3.96 -5.78 53.72
N SER A 290 -4.72 -6.34 54.67
CA SER A 290 -4.57 -7.72 55.18
C SER A 290 -4.94 -8.79 54.14
N ASP A 291 -5.89 -8.48 53.27
CA ASP A 291 -6.33 -9.27 52.10
C ASP A 291 -6.57 -10.78 52.40
N GLY A 292 -6.92 -11.12 53.64
CA GLY A 292 -7.24 -12.50 54.09
C GLY A 292 -6.00 -13.36 54.41
N LEU A 293 -4.81 -12.74 54.52
CA LEU A 293 -3.59 -13.47 54.90
C LEU A 293 -3.66 -13.97 56.34
N LYS A 294 -3.40 -15.24 56.54
CA LYS A 294 -3.25 -15.90 57.86
C LYS A 294 -1.89 -16.56 57.94
N ILE A 295 -1.21 -16.37 59.06
CA ILE A 295 0.10 -16.94 59.33
C ILE A 295 0.01 -17.86 60.59
N ALA A 296 0.60 -19.02 60.48
CA ALA A 296 0.81 -19.92 61.60
C ALA A 296 2.30 -20.15 61.88
N PHE A 297 2.67 -20.42 63.10
CA PHE A 297 4.05 -20.65 63.50
C PHE A 297 4.15 -22.02 64.19
N ALA A 298 5.07 -22.86 63.74
CA ALA A 298 5.36 -24.12 64.37
C ALA A 298 5.90 -23.94 65.79
N ALA A 299 5.78 -24.97 66.61
CA ALA A 299 6.43 -24.99 67.90
C ALA A 299 7.95 -24.74 67.78
N GLY A 300 8.53 -23.90 68.67
CA GLY A 300 9.94 -23.52 68.63
C GLY A 300 10.17 -22.10 69.09
N GLN A 301 11.33 -21.54 68.80
CA GLN A 301 11.71 -20.17 69.18
C GLN A 301 11.66 -19.24 67.96
N LEU A 302 11.13 -18.03 68.18
CA LEU A 302 11.28 -16.87 67.31
C LEU A 302 12.28 -15.88 67.97
N VAL A 303 13.11 -15.26 67.19
CA VAL A 303 14.07 -14.28 67.71
C VAL A 303 13.70 -12.89 67.29
N ALA A 304 13.69 -11.93 68.20
CA ALA A 304 13.38 -10.53 67.90
C ALA A 304 14.31 -10.00 66.80
N GLY A 305 13.73 -9.38 65.79
CA GLY A 305 14.43 -8.87 64.58
C GLY A 305 14.48 -9.85 63.41
N ASP A 306 14.07 -11.13 63.60
CA ASP A 306 13.94 -12.05 62.48
C ASP A 306 12.88 -11.57 61.46
N THR A 307 13.19 -11.70 60.18
CA THR A 307 12.29 -11.25 59.12
C THR A 307 11.97 -12.37 58.13
N PHE A 308 10.72 -12.41 57.65
CA PHE A 308 10.27 -13.22 56.56
C PHE A 308 9.30 -12.50 55.65
N ARG A 309 9.03 -13.03 54.49
CA ARG A 309 8.14 -12.44 53.49
C ARG A 309 7.10 -13.46 53.03
N VAL A 310 5.94 -12.92 52.65
CA VAL A 310 4.91 -13.64 51.90
C VAL A 310 4.56 -12.81 50.69
N GLN A 311 4.69 -13.41 49.52
CA GLN A 311 4.26 -12.75 48.26
C GLN A 311 2.85 -13.15 47.92
N THR A 312 2.11 -12.25 47.28
CA THR A 312 0.81 -12.60 46.72
C THR A 312 0.93 -12.72 45.22
N PHE A 313 0.06 -13.51 44.65
CA PHE A 313 -0.09 -13.67 43.21
C PHE A 313 -1.49 -13.30 42.79
N ALA A 314 -1.60 -12.33 41.85
CA ALA A 314 -2.81 -12.01 41.12
C ALA A 314 -2.53 -12.17 39.62
N PRO A 315 -3.31 -13.01 38.91
CA PRO A 315 -3.03 -13.38 37.53
C PRO A 315 -3.14 -12.22 36.56
N LEU A 316 -3.99 -11.24 36.81
CA LEU A 316 -4.22 -10.12 35.91
C LEU A 316 -3.07 -9.11 36.00
N LEU A 317 -2.23 -9.03 34.97
CA LEU A 317 -1.15 -8.04 34.88
C LEU A 317 -1.64 -6.75 34.21
N GLN A 318 -2.42 -6.89 33.14
CA GLN A 318 -3.02 -5.76 32.42
C GLN A 318 -4.41 -6.13 31.90
N LYS A 319 -5.39 -5.28 32.21
CA LYS A 319 -6.77 -5.44 31.74
C LYS A 319 -6.87 -5.10 30.27
N ALA A 320 -7.59 -5.92 29.50
CA ALA A 320 -8.04 -5.55 28.16
C ALA A 320 -8.93 -4.30 28.26
N GLN A 321 -8.65 -3.32 27.40
CA GLN A 321 -9.39 -2.06 27.40
C GLN A 321 -9.43 -1.49 26.00
N ASP A 322 -10.59 -0.98 25.60
CA ASP A 322 -10.74 -0.18 24.38
C ASP A 322 -10.21 1.24 24.59
N ALA A 323 -9.75 1.84 23.51
CA ALA A 323 -9.55 3.29 23.50
C ALA A 323 -10.89 4.00 23.55
N GLU A 324 -10.94 5.09 24.29
CA GLU A 324 -12.12 5.95 24.40
C GLU A 324 -11.77 7.36 23.96
N ILE A 325 -12.51 7.86 22.95
CA ILE A 325 -12.38 9.20 22.41
C ILE A 325 -13.70 9.93 22.60
N THR A 326 -13.63 11.16 23.11
CA THR A 326 -14.80 12.02 23.21
C THR A 326 -14.69 13.13 22.17
N VAL A 327 -15.70 13.27 21.30
CA VAL A 327 -15.81 14.31 20.27
C VAL A 327 -16.76 15.39 20.75
N GLY A 328 -16.30 16.63 20.68
CA GLY A 328 -17.04 17.78 21.20
C GLY A 328 -16.62 18.16 22.61
N SER A 329 -17.20 19.22 23.15
CA SER A 329 -16.90 19.76 24.47
C SER A 329 -18.16 19.88 25.33
N THR A 330 -18.02 19.66 26.63
CA THR A 330 -19.05 19.98 27.63
C THR A 330 -19.09 21.48 27.96
N ASP A 331 -18.03 22.21 27.58
CA ASP A 331 -17.96 23.64 27.82
C ASP A 331 -19.04 24.37 27.01
N GLY A 332 -19.86 25.15 27.65
CA GLY A 332 -21.02 25.82 27.05
C GLY A 332 -22.29 24.96 26.90
N GLY A 333 -22.37 23.80 27.57
CA GLY A 333 -23.59 22.97 27.64
C GLY A 333 -23.73 21.98 26.48
N GLY A 334 -22.61 21.63 25.81
CA GLY A 334 -22.58 20.60 24.77
C GLY A 334 -22.75 19.18 25.32
N SER A 335 -23.24 18.28 24.47
CA SER A 335 -23.30 16.83 24.74
C SER A 335 -22.29 16.11 23.88
N PRO A 336 -21.08 15.84 24.40
CA PRO A 336 -20.03 15.17 23.61
C PRO A 336 -20.40 13.73 23.30
N ILE A 337 -19.91 13.25 22.16
CA ILE A 337 -20.11 11.86 21.70
C ILE A 337 -18.89 11.05 22.10
N THR A 338 -19.10 9.95 22.82
CA THR A 338 -18.05 8.98 23.15
C THR A 338 -17.97 7.89 22.10
N ILE A 339 -16.77 7.61 21.62
CA ILE A 339 -16.45 6.61 20.60
C ILE A 339 -15.42 5.65 21.18
N ASN A 340 -15.72 4.35 21.15
CA ASN A 340 -14.83 3.30 21.59
C ASN A 340 -14.13 2.67 20.38
N SER A 341 -12.86 2.29 20.56
CA SER A 341 -12.06 1.61 19.55
C SER A 341 -11.18 0.52 20.17
N GLU A 342 -11.17 -0.64 19.57
CA GLU A 342 -10.30 -1.76 19.98
C GLU A 342 -8.79 -1.44 19.81
N SER A 343 -8.46 -0.35 19.11
CA SER A 343 -7.08 0.00 18.75
C SER A 343 -6.79 1.47 19.01
N ASN A 344 -5.54 1.81 19.30
CA ASN A 344 -5.05 3.18 19.35
C ASN A 344 -4.89 3.84 17.96
N VAL A 345 -5.04 3.06 16.87
CA VAL A 345 -5.17 3.58 15.51
C VAL A 345 -6.65 3.57 15.13
N VAL A 346 -7.29 4.73 15.21
CA VAL A 346 -8.73 4.88 15.06
C VAL A 346 -9.07 5.54 13.75
N LYS A 347 -9.92 4.88 12.95
CA LYS A 347 -10.30 5.35 11.61
C LYS A 347 -11.73 5.86 11.62
N ASN A 348 -11.98 6.87 10.76
CA ASN A 348 -13.33 7.36 10.45
C ASN A 348 -14.15 7.91 11.66
N VAL A 349 -13.49 8.31 12.73
CA VAL A 349 -14.13 9.16 13.76
C VAL A 349 -14.56 10.49 13.14
N ILE A 350 -13.68 11.03 12.31
CA ILE A 350 -13.97 12.09 11.36
C ILE A 350 -13.81 11.43 9.99
N GLY A 351 -14.79 11.60 9.11
CA GLY A 351 -14.76 10.98 7.78
C GLY A 351 -13.43 11.22 7.06
N GLY A 352 -12.79 10.18 6.56
CA GLY A 352 -11.51 10.24 5.87
C GLY A 352 -10.28 10.50 6.76
N VAL A 353 -10.41 10.50 8.10
CA VAL A 353 -9.29 10.77 9.03
C VAL A 353 -8.91 9.53 9.82
N THR A 354 -7.61 9.29 9.93
CA THR A 354 -7.01 8.28 10.82
C THR A 354 -6.33 8.99 11.98
N LEU A 355 -6.74 8.64 13.21
CA LEU A 355 -6.16 9.14 14.46
C LEU A 355 -5.20 8.09 15.03
N ASN A 356 -4.01 8.51 15.47
CA ASN A 356 -3.08 7.67 16.21
C ASN A 356 -2.99 8.22 17.64
N LEU A 357 -3.60 7.53 18.59
CA LEU A 357 -3.62 7.91 19.99
C LEU A 357 -2.31 7.56 20.66
N LYS A 358 -1.72 8.50 21.41
CA LYS A 358 -0.41 8.34 22.05
C LYS A 358 -0.50 8.38 23.56
N LYS A 359 -1.36 9.26 24.10
CA LYS A 359 -1.48 9.52 25.53
C LYS A 359 -2.89 9.97 25.87
N LYS A 360 -3.33 9.67 27.08
CA LYS A 360 -4.59 10.22 27.64
C LYS A 360 -4.45 11.74 27.77
N SER A 361 -5.46 12.48 27.35
CA SER A 361 -5.47 13.96 27.39
C SER A 361 -6.17 14.55 28.62
N ASP A 362 -6.67 13.69 29.51
CA ASP A 362 -7.47 14.07 30.68
C ASP A 362 -8.56 15.09 30.31
N ASP A 363 -8.55 16.30 30.90
CA ASP A 363 -9.51 17.35 30.61
C ASP A 363 -9.04 18.35 29.53
N VAL A 364 -7.86 18.12 28.92
CA VAL A 364 -7.33 18.99 27.86
C VAL A 364 -7.91 18.59 26.49
N PRO A 365 -8.65 19.48 25.83
CA PRO A 365 -9.11 19.20 24.48
C PRO A 365 -7.93 19.27 23.49
N VAL A 366 -7.90 18.35 22.54
CA VAL A 366 -6.98 18.33 21.40
C VAL A 366 -7.73 18.87 20.19
N THR A 367 -7.25 19.96 19.60
CA THR A 367 -7.85 20.55 18.40
C THR A 367 -7.15 20.00 17.17
N ILE A 368 -7.94 19.42 16.26
CA ILE A 368 -7.47 18.99 14.94
C ILE A 368 -8.06 19.95 13.92
N THR A 369 -7.20 20.62 13.17
CA THR A 369 -7.58 21.44 12.03
C THR A 369 -7.27 20.70 10.75
N ILE A 370 -8.29 20.46 9.92
CA ILE A 370 -8.18 19.87 8.60
C ILE A 370 -8.44 20.96 7.58
N ALA A 371 -7.45 21.29 6.78
CA ALA A 371 -7.52 22.33 5.76
C ALA A 371 -7.04 21.79 4.40
N ARG A 372 -7.30 22.54 3.33
CA ARG A 372 -6.66 22.26 2.02
C ARG A 372 -5.16 22.46 2.12
N ASP A 373 -4.39 21.53 1.57
CA ASP A 373 -2.94 21.66 1.44
C ASP A 373 -2.58 22.49 0.20
N THR A 374 -2.73 23.80 0.34
CA THR A 374 -2.44 24.75 -0.75
C THR A 374 -0.97 24.71 -1.17
N THR A 375 -0.05 24.39 -0.26
CA THR A 375 1.38 24.26 -0.55
C THR A 375 1.65 23.09 -1.47
N LYS A 376 1.10 21.91 -1.16
CA LYS A 376 1.24 20.71 -1.99
C LYS A 376 0.65 20.90 -3.39
N ILE A 377 -0.46 21.65 -3.49
CA ILE A 377 -1.08 21.98 -4.76
C ILE A 377 -0.16 22.93 -5.56
N GLU A 378 0.35 24.01 -4.92
CA GLU A 378 1.31 24.95 -5.54
C GLU A 378 2.57 24.23 -6.03
N ASP A 379 3.14 23.31 -5.21
CA ASP A 379 4.31 22.51 -5.56
C ASP A 379 4.04 21.60 -6.77
N SER A 380 2.84 21.01 -6.86
CA SER A 380 2.44 20.20 -8.01
C SER A 380 2.37 21.02 -9.29
N VAL A 381 1.86 22.26 -9.22
CA VAL A 381 1.84 23.22 -10.33
C VAL A 381 3.25 23.65 -10.72
N ASN A 382 4.10 23.98 -9.76
CA ASN A 382 5.50 24.34 -10.00
C ASN A 382 6.28 23.18 -10.65
N THR A 383 6.10 21.96 -10.17
CA THR A 383 6.73 20.78 -10.78
C THR A 383 6.28 20.57 -12.22
N PHE A 384 5.01 20.81 -12.54
CA PHE A 384 4.50 20.77 -13.92
C PHE A 384 5.19 21.82 -14.81
N ILE A 385 5.35 23.05 -14.30
CA ILE A 385 6.06 24.13 -14.99
C ILE A 385 7.52 23.74 -15.23
N ASP A 386 8.19 23.19 -14.23
CA ASP A 386 9.59 22.80 -14.32
C ASP A 386 9.80 21.68 -15.35
N LYS A 387 8.96 20.64 -15.34
CA LYS A 387 9.03 19.55 -16.33
C LYS A 387 8.74 20.04 -17.75
N PHE A 388 7.79 20.95 -17.91
CA PHE A 388 7.56 21.61 -19.19
C PHE A 388 8.80 22.35 -19.68
N ASN A 389 9.42 23.14 -18.81
CA ASN A 389 10.64 23.92 -19.13
C ASN A 389 11.87 23.03 -19.38
N GLU A 390 11.99 21.86 -18.71
CA GLU A 390 13.03 20.88 -18.97
C GLU A 390 12.95 20.34 -20.42
N VAL A 391 11.74 20.07 -20.91
CA VAL A 391 11.53 19.63 -22.30
C VAL A 391 11.91 20.74 -23.27
N LEU A 392 11.36 21.95 -23.06
CA LEU A 392 11.67 23.08 -23.93
C LEU A 392 13.16 23.42 -23.95
N GLY A 393 13.80 23.47 -22.77
CA GLY A 393 15.25 23.72 -22.67
C GLY A 393 16.06 22.67 -23.41
N SER A 394 15.68 21.40 -23.36
CA SER A 394 16.33 20.32 -24.09
C SER A 394 16.19 20.45 -25.61
N ILE A 395 15.07 21.03 -26.08
CA ILE A 395 14.87 21.34 -27.50
C ILE A 395 15.65 22.61 -27.86
N ASP A 396 15.61 23.66 -27.04
CA ASP A 396 16.35 24.89 -27.24
C ASP A 396 17.86 24.65 -27.34
N ASP A 397 18.41 23.73 -26.55
CA ASP A 397 19.81 23.32 -26.61
C ASP A 397 20.20 22.73 -27.98
N GLN A 398 19.25 22.09 -28.69
CA GLN A 398 19.50 21.58 -30.04
C GLN A 398 19.49 22.65 -31.12
N PHE A 399 18.96 23.85 -30.83
CA PHE A 399 18.90 24.97 -31.76
C PHE A 399 19.97 26.02 -31.48
N LYS A 400 20.81 25.83 -30.48
CA LYS A 400 21.99 26.68 -30.29
C LYS A 400 22.94 26.51 -31.47
N HIS A 401 23.46 27.62 -31.93
CA HIS A 401 24.49 27.67 -32.97
C HIS A 401 25.54 28.72 -32.58
N ASP A 402 26.76 28.27 -32.41
CA ASP A 402 27.90 29.17 -32.27
C ASP A 402 28.66 29.23 -33.60
N PRO A 403 28.68 30.35 -34.28
CA PRO A 403 29.41 30.51 -35.56
C PRO A 403 30.92 30.32 -35.40
N GLU A 404 31.48 30.51 -34.19
CA GLU A 404 32.92 30.46 -33.92
C GLU A 404 33.37 29.10 -33.38
N ALA A 405 32.45 28.31 -32.82
CA ALA A 405 32.67 26.97 -32.25
C ALA A 405 31.79 25.92 -32.93
N SER A 406 32.29 25.24 -33.93
CA SER A 406 31.53 24.20 -34.66
C SER A 406 31.08 23.03 -33.77
N GLU A 407 31.69 22.87 -32.59
CA GLU A 407 31.35 21.81 -31.62
C GLU A 407 30.14 22.16 -30.78
N ASP A 408 29.72 23.43 -30.68
CA ASP A 408 28.56 23.89 -29.87
C ASP A 408 27.24 23.92 -30.65
N THR A 409 27.24 23.51 -31.93
CA THR A 409 26.01 23.39 -32.71
C THR A 409 25.25 22.14 -32.35
N GLY A 410 23.99 22.28 -31.95
CA GLY A 410 23.15 21.14 -31.59
C GLY A 410 23.01 20.12 -32.72
N ILE A 411 23.14 18.82 -32.41
CA ILE A 411 23.12 17.71 -33.37
C ILE A 411 21.83 17.62 -34.21
N LEU A 412 20.73 18.22 -33.70
CA LEU A 412 19.43 18.32 -34.37
C LEU A 412 19.11 19.75 -34.81
N PHE A 413 20.15 20.58 -35.01
CA PHE A 413 19.96 21.96 -35.51
C PHE A 413 19.12 21.99 -36.79
N GLY A 414 18.05 22.82 -36.80
CA GLY A 414 17.13 22.94 -37.92
C GLY A 414 16.13 21.78 -38.09
N ASP A 415 16.04 20.86 -37.14
CA ASP A 415 15.08 19.74 -37.22
C ASP A 415 13.63 20.23 -37.07
N ARG A 416 12.83 20.03 -38.12
CA ARG A 416 11.44 20.47 -38.17
C ARG A 416 10.53 19.77 -37.17
N THR A 417 10.86 18.52 -36.83
CA THR A 417 10.07 17.74 -35.88
C THR A 417 10.13 18.39 -34.49
N LEU A 418 11.33 18.82 -34.07
CA LEU A 418 11.52 19.50 -32.79
C LEU A 418 10.91 20.90 -32.78
N LEU A 419 11.02 21.65 -33.88
CA LEU A 419 10.38 22.97 -34.01
C LEU A 419 8.85 22.88 -33.88
N MET A 420 8.23 21.94 -34.62
CA MET A 420 6.78 21.68 -34.50
C MET A 420 6.35 21.21 -33.12
N LEU A 421 7.18 20.37 -32.46
CA LEU A 421 6.94 19.92 -31.11
C LEU A 421 6.93 21.11 -30.14
N GLN A 422 7.95 21.95 -30.19
CA GLN A 422 8.09 23.14 -29.34
C GLN A 422 6.92 24.10 -29.50
N ASP A 423 6.57 24.44 -30.73
CA ASP A 423 5.45 25.36 -31.03
C ASP A 423 4.11 24.77 -30.57
N SER A 424 3.88 23.48 -30.81
CA SER A 424 2.67 22.81 -30.36
C SER A 424 2.56 22.75 -28.83
N MET A 425 3.67 22.52 -28.12
CA MET A 425 3.71 22.54 -26.66
C MET A 425 3.38 23.92 -26.10
N ARG A 426 4.05 24.96 -26.62
CA ARG A 426 3.80 26.36 -26.20
C ARG A 426 2.36 26.77 -26.48
N GLY A 427 1.85 26.48 -27.68
CA GLY A 427 0.49 26.85 -28.09
C GLY A 427 -0.56 26.20 -27.18
N ARG A 428 -0.46 24.90 -26.91
CA ARG A 428 -1.44 24.17 -26.08
C ARG A 428 -1.47 24.65 -24.63
N ILE A 429 -0.30 24.96 -24.04
CA ILE A 429 -0.19 25.40 -22.64
C ILE A 429 -0.72 26.84 -22.45
N THR A 430 -0.58 27.69 -23.45
CA THR A 430 -1.00 29.12 -23.35
C THR A 430 -2.42 29.39 -23.87
N SER A 431 -3.02 28.40 -24.52
CA SER A 431 -4.37 28.53 -25.07
C SER A 431 -5.45 28.57 -24.00
N ARG A 432 -6.59 29.15 -24.37
CA ARG A 432 -7.81 29.09 -23.58
C ARG A 432 -8.37 27.65 -23.59
N VAL A 433 -8.84 27.19 -22.43
CA VAL A 433 -9.54 25.90 -22.30
C VAL A 433 -10.96 26.04 -22.86
N THR A 434 -11.24 25.30 -23.92
CA THR A 434 -12.56 25.29 -24.57
C THR A 434 -13.60 24.59 -23.68
N GLY A 435 -14.79 25.16 -23.60
CA GLY A 435 -15.91 24.63 -22.79
C GLY A 435 -15.83 24.96 -21.30
N LEU A 436 -14.88 25.80 -20.88
CA LEU A 436 -14.78 26.26 -19.50
C LEU A 436 -15.26 27.73 -19.40
N ASP A 437 -16.42 27.92 -18.79
CA ASP A 437 -17.06 29.24 -18.64
C ASP A 437 -16.49 30.05 -17.44
N SER A 438 -15.50 29.54 -16.73
CA SER A 438 -14.86 30.20 -15.60
C SER A 438 -13.97 31.37 -16.03
N LYS A 439 -13.81 32.38 -15.15
CA LYS A 439 -12.79 33.42 -15.30
C LYS A 439 -11.36 32.85 -15.34
N PHE A 440 -11.14 31.63 -14.81
CA PHE A 440 -9.87 30.92 -14.80
C PHE A 440 -9.78 29.92 -15.98
N ASN A 441 -9.96 30.35 -17.20
CA ASN A 441 -9.94 29.50 -18.40
C ASN A 441 -8.60 29.47 -19.15
N MET A 442 -7.55 30.09 -18.62
CA MET A 442 -6.18 30.04 -19.12
C MET A 442 -5.18 30.23 -17.96
N LEU A 443 -3.94 29.74 -18.12
CA LEU A 443 -2.89 29.89 -17.09
C LEU A 443 -2.61 31.34 -16.71
N ALA A 444 -2.72 32.26 -17.65
CA ALA A 444 -2.50 33.70 -17.41
C ALA A 444 -3.48 34.27 -16.37
N ALA A 445 -4.69 33.71 -16.24
CA ALA A 445 -5.68 34.17 -15.28
C ALA A 445 -5.29 33.85 -13.83
N ILE A 446 -4.48 32.80 -13.62
CA ILE A 446 -3.94 32.40 -12.32
C ILE A 446 -2.47 32.82 -12.12
N GLY A 447 -1.96 33.78 -12.93
CA GLY A 447 -0.62 34.33 -12.74
C GLY A 447 0.52 33.54 -13.37
N ILE A 448 0.24 32.54 -14.22
CA ILE A 448 1.25 31.72 -14.90
C ILE A 448 1.34 32.13 -16.36
N ARG A 449 2.54 32.51 -16.82
CA ARG A 449 2.79 32.97 -18.21
C ARG A 449 4.16 32.57 -18.69
N ILE A 450 4.37 32.67 -20.01
CA ILE A 450 5.72 32.63 -20.56
C ILE A 450 6.41 33.95 -20.18
N GLY A 451 7.51 33.83 -19.43
CA GLY A 451 8.33 34.98 -19.00
C GLY A 451 9.23 35.52 -20.10
N THR A 452 10.01 36.52 -19.76
CA THR A 452 10.98 37.17 -20.68
C THR A 452 12.09 36.24 -21.17
N THR A 453 12.34 35.15 -20.45
CA THR A 453 13.31 34.10 -20.83
C THR A 453 12.74 33.06 -21.80
N GLY A 454 11.49 33.19 -22.25
CA GLY A 454 10.81 32.20 -23.09
C GLY A 454 10.33 30.97 -22.35
N LYS A 455 10.52 30.90 -21.03
CA LYS A 455 10.11 29.78 -20.16
C LYS A 455 8.77 30.09 -19.49
N LEU A 456 7.98 29.04 -19.24
CA LEU A 456 6.77 29.12 -18.43
C LEU A 456 7.16 29.43 -16.98
N ALA A 457 6.49 30.38 -16.34
CA ALA A 457 6.80 30.77 -14.95
C ALA A 457 5.56 31.31 -14.24
N VAL A 458 5.54 31.18 -12.92
CA VAL A 458 4.62 31.89 -12.04
C VAL A 458 5.12 33.35 -11.94
N VAL A 459 4.49 34.24 -12.70
CA VAL A 459 4.84 35.68 -12.75
C VAL A 459 4.11 36.48 -11.68
N ASP A 460 3.03 35.95 -11.12
CA ASP A 460 2.23 36.56 -10.07
C ASP A 460 1.79 35.46 -9.06
N ARG A 461 2.61 35.26 -8.04
CA ARG A 461 2.36 34.24 -7.01
C ARG A 461 1.11 34.53 -6.20
N ASN A 462 0.80 35.80 -5.96
CA ASN A 462 -0.39 36.16 -5.17
C ASN A 462 -1.68 35.72 -5.89
N LYS A 463 -1.72 35.90 -7.23
CA LYS A 463 -2.85 35.40 -8.03
C LYS A 463 -2.98 33.90 -8.00
N LEU A 464 -1.87 33.16 -8.03
CA LEU A 464 -1.90 31.70 -7.94
C LEU A 464 -2.42 31.25 -6.58
N GLN A 465 -1.91 31.82 -5.50
CA GLN A 465 -2.34 31.50 -4.14
C GLN A 465 -3.80 31.86 -3.89
N ASP A 466 -4.26 33.04 -4.35
CA ASP A 466 -5.67 33.44 -4.25
C ASP A 466 -6.58 32.47 -5.02
N ALA A 467 -6.19 32.08 -6.23
CA ALA A 467 -6.94 31.10 -7.02
C ALA A 467 -7.03 29.72 -6.32
N ILE A 468 -5.92 29.21 -5.78
CA ILE A 468 -5.88 27.92 -5.08
C ILE A 468 -6.67 27.98 -3.77
N THR A 469 -6.63 29.09 -3.03
CA THR A 469 -7.28 29.20 -1.73
C THR A 469 -8.78 29.41 -1.85
N ASN A 470 -9.21 30.30 -2.76
CA ASN A 470 -10.60 30.77 -2.81
C ASN A 470 -11.40 30.21 -3.99
N ASN A 471 -10.74 29.61 -5.01
CA ASN A 471 -11.39 29.15 -6.24
C ASN A 471 -10.82 27.80 -6.71
N ILE A 472 -10.57 26.88 -5.77
CA ILE A 472 -9.88 25.61 -6.04
C ILE A 472 -10.57 24.73 -7.10
N GLU A 473 -11.91 24.72 -7.13
CA GLU A 473 -12.67 23.97 -8.12
C GLU A 473 -12.46 24.47 -9.54
N ASP A 474 -12.40 25.80 -9.71
CA ASP A 474 -12.10 26.43 -11.01
C ASP A 474 -10.66 26.16 -11.44
N VAL A 475 -9.71 26.19 -10.48
CA VAL A 475 -8.31 25.81 -10.74
C VAL A 475 -8.21 24.34 -11.13
N GLN A 476 -8.93 23.44 -10.45
CA GLN A 476 -9.01 22.03 -10.83
C GLN A 476 -9.52 21.86 -12.26
N LYS A 477 -10.62 22.53 -12.63
CA LYS A 477 -11.18 22.48 -13.98
C LYS A 477 -10.24 23.07 -15.04
N LEU A 478 -9.39 24.05 -14.69
CA LEU A 478 -8.38 24.59 -15.58
C LEU A 478 -7.30 23.55 -15.94
N PHE A 479 -6.95 22.65 -15.03
CA PHE A 479 -5.91 21.65 -15.25
C PHE A 479 -6.46 20.27 -15.64
N ALA A 480 -7.54 19.84 -15.03
CA ALA A 480 -8.14 18.51 -15.22
C ALA A 480 -9.23 18.50 -16.30
N ALA A 481 -9.56 17.32 -16.79
CA ALA A 481 -10.79 17.14 -17.55
C ALA A 481 -12.00 17.33 -16.62
N SER A 482 -13.02 18.03 -17.07
CA SER A 482 -14.22 18.30 -16.27
C SER A 482 -15.48 18.29 -17.12
N GLY A 483 -16.61 18.16 -16.45
CA GLY A 483 -17.93 18.27 -17.07
C GLY A 483 -18.92 18.94 -16.13
N ASP A 484 -19.58 19.98 -16.61
CA ASP A 484 -20.66 20.66 -15.89
C ASP A 484 -22.01 20.20 -16.42
N SER A 485 -22.82 19.63 -15.55
CA SER A 485 -24.14 19.08 -15.88
C SER A 485 -25.25 19.99 -15.44
N SER A 486 -26.30 20.14 -16.27
CA SER A 486 -27.52 20.86 -15.91
C SER A 486 -28.43 20.09 -14.93
N SER A 487 -28.13 18.82 -14.63
CA SER A 487 -28.87 17.96 -13.74
C SER A 487 -27.99 17.48 -12.58
N ALA A 488 -28.47 17.60 -11.34
CA ALA A 488 -27.79 17.05 -10.17
C ALA A 488 -27.73 15.51 -10.14
N LYS A 489 -28.57 14.85 -10.93
CA LYS A 489 -28.65 13.37 -11.02
C LYS A 489 -27.79 12.77 -12.13
N ILE A 490 -27.16 13.60 -12.95
CA ILE A 490 -26.23 13.15 -14.00
C ILE A 490 -24.93 13.94 -13.82
N SER A 491 -23.83 13.24 -13.54
CA SER A 491 -22.55 13.87 -13.30
C SER A 491 -21.46 13.31 -14.19
N PHE A 492 -20.45 14.16 -14.47
CA PHE A 492 -19.26 13.77 -15.21
C PHE A 492 -18.37 12.85 -14.37
N VAL A 493 -17.88 11.78 -14.99
CA VAL A 493 -16.92 10.85 -14.36
C VAL A 493 -15.56 10.95 -15.02
N ALA A 494 -15.52 10.84 -16.34
CA ALA A 494 -14.27 10.87 -17.11
C ALA A 494 -14.55 11.09 -18.60
N MET A 495 -13.52 11.47 -19.35
CA MET A 495 -13.55 11.50 -20.79
C MET A 495 -12.39 10.70 -21.38
N GLY A 496 -12.62 10.08 -22.54
CA GLY A 496 -11.59 9.37 -23.28
C GLY A 496 -10.79 10.30 -24.21
N ASP A 497 -9.70 9.79 -24.78
CA ASP A 497 -8.81 10.55 -25.66
C ASP A 497 -9.54 11.09 -26.90
N LYS A 498 -10.56 10.36 -27.38
CA LYS A 498 -11.36 10.72 -28.56
C LYS A 498 -12.56 11.59 -28.24
N THR A 499 -12.90 11.80 -26.97
CA THR A 499 -14.00 12.69 -26.58
C THR A 499 -13.65 14.12 -26.96
N LYS A 500 -14.53 14.78 -27.70
CA LYS A 500 -14.37 16.21 -28.04
C LYS A 500 -14.86 17.09 -26.89
N THR A 501 -14.29 18.28 -26.79
CA THR A 501 -14.81 19.33 -25.90
C THR A 501 -16.06 19.96 -26.52
N SER A 502 -16.99 20.43 -25.69
CA SER A 502 -18.23 21.07 -26.16
C SER A 502 -18.53 22.32 -25.35
N GLU A 503 -18.64 23.46 -26.02
CA GLU A 503 -19.07 24.73 -25.42
C GLU A 503 -20.58 24.77 -25.16
N ASP A 504 -21.38 24.20 -26.08
CA ASP A 504 -22.84 24.14 -25.98
C ASP A 504 -23.32 23.01 -25.06
N GLY A 505 -22.45 22.02 -24.79
CA GLY A 505 -22.76 20.82 -24.04
C GLY A 505 -23.34 19.69 -24.92
N TYR A 506 -23.38 18.49 -24.35
CA TYR A 506 -23.94 17.30 -24.95
C TYR A 506 -25.29 16.98 -24.31
N ALA A 507 -26.34 16.88 -25.10
CA ALA A 507 -27.64 16.43 -24.64
C ALA A 507 -27.57 14.96 -24.24
N VAL A 508 -27.98 14.65 -23.01
CA VAL A 508 -28.06 13.29 -22.47
C VAL A 508 -29.51 12.89 -22.38
N ASN A 509 -29.85 11.77 -22.98
CA ASN A 509 -31.19 11.20 -22.93
C ASN A 509 -31.09 9.76 -22.42
N ILE A 510 -31.72 9.48 -21.28
CA ILE A 510 -31.75 8.18 -20.63
C ILE A 510 -33.02 7.44 -21.00
N THR A 511 -32.89 6.25 -21.54
CA THR A 511 -34.03 5.41 -21.94
C THR A 511 -34.35 4.35 -20.90
N GLN A 512 -33.40 4.04 -19.99
CA GLN A 512 -33.58 3.07 -18.91
C GLN A 512 -32.66 3.48 -17.73
N ALA A 513 -33.22 3.60 -16.53
CA ALA A 513 -32.45 3.77 -15.31
C ALA A 513 -31.80 2.46 -14.86
N ALA A 514 -30.63 2.58 -14.19
CA ALA A 514 -30.01 1.43 -13.56
C ALA A 514 -30.84 0.96 -12.35
N ALA A 515 -30.90 -0.35 -12.15
CA ALA A 515 -31.59 -0.95 -11.00
C ALA A 515 -30.65 -1.92 -10.25
N LYS A 516 -30.88 -2.03 -8.94
CA LYS A 516 -30.26 -3.06 -8.10
C LYS A 516 -30.96 -4.41 -8.34
N GLY A 517 -30.22 -5.51 -8.22
CA GLY A 517 -30.81 -6.84 -8.10
C GLY A 517 -31.31 -7.08 -6.68
N TYR A 518 -32.37 -7.86 -6.54
CA TYR A 518 -32.92 -8.16 -5.23
C TYR A 518 -33.52 -9.58 -5.17
N LEU A 519 -33.59 -10.11 -3.95
CA LEU A 519 -34.28 -11.34 -3.62
C LEU A 519 -35.55 -10.98 -2.83
N ARG A 520 -36.71 -11.38 -3.36
CA ARG A 520 -38.00 -11.21 -2.69
C ARG A 520 -38.46 -12.55 -2.12
N GLY A 521 -38.61 -12.62 -0.81
CA GLY A 521 -39.18 -13.79 -0.11
C GLY A 521 -40.61 -14.09 -0.51
N GLY A 522 -41.06 -15.30 -0.27
CA GLY A 522 -42.47 -15.66 -0.30
C GLY A 522 -43.20 -15.13 0.94
N SER A 523 -44.51 -15.05 0.86
CA SER A 523 -45.38 -14.58 1.94
C SER A 523 -45.29 -15.52 3.15
N VAL A 524 -45.16 -14.92 4.32
CA VAL A 524 -45.17 -15.55 5.66
C VAL A 524 -46.16 -14.81 6.51
N ALA A 525 -46.86 -15.48 7.45
CA ALA A 525 -47.72 -14.83 8.39
C ALA A 525 -46.98 -13.75 9.18
N ASP A 526 -47.64 -12.62 9.44
CA ASP A 526 -47.05 -11.51 10.17
C ASP A 526 -46.51 -11.97 11.55
N PRO A 527 -45.22 -11.72 11.86
CA PRO A 527 -44.61 -12.11 13.12
C PRO A 527 -45.29 -11.48 14.37
N ASP A 528 -45.97 -10.36 14.23
CA ASP A 528 -46.73 -9.73 15.30
C ASP A 528 -47.93 -10.59 15.75
N THR A 529 -48.47 -11.38 14.82
CA THR A 529 -49.59 -12.32 15.10
C THR A 529 -49.14 -13.76 15.21
N THR A 530 -48.13 -14.17 14.42
CA THR A 530 -47.59 -15.53 14.38
C THR A 530 -46.06 -15.44 14.44
N PRO A 531 -45.47 -15.38 15.66
CA PRO A 531 -44.03 -15.17 15.83
C PRO A 531 -43.18 -16.23 15.12
N ILE A 532 -42.10 -15.79 14.50
CA ILE A 532 -41.12 -16.64 13.84
C ILE A 532 -40.16 -17.26 14.87
N VAL A 533 -40.19 -18.59 15.00
CA VAL A 533 -39.32 -19.32 15.95
C VAL A 533 -38.09 -19.85 15.25
N ILE A 534 -36.91 -19.39 15.64
CA ILE A 534 -35.61 -19.90 15.21
C ILE A 534 -35.01 -20.73 16.35
N ASN A 535 -34.57 -21.96 16.04
CA ASN A 535 -34.00 -22.91 16.96
C ASN A 535 -32.79 -23.64 16.36
N SER A 536 -32.21 -24.59 17.04
CA SER A 536 -31.00 -25.31 16.60
C SER A 536 -31.13 -26.03 15.24
N THR A 537 -32.36 -26.31 14.78
CA THR A 537 -32.61 -27.05 13.53
C THR A 537 -32.89 -26.13 12.32
N ASN A 538 -33.27 -24.87 12.54
CA ASN A 538 -33.70 -23.94 11.48
C ASN A 538 -33.05 -22.56 11.54
N LYS A 539 -31.76 -22.47 11.88
CA LYS A 539 -31.05 -21.20 12.10
C LYS A 539 -30.08 -20.74 10.99
N ASN A 540 -29.84 -21.53 9.98
CA ASN A 540 -28.82 -21.25 8.98
C ASN A 540 -29.41 -20.70 7.68
N ILE A 541 -28.69 -19.73 7.07
CA ILE A 541 -28.94 -19.16 5.75
C ILE A 541 -27.61 -19.13 4.98
N ALA A 542 -27.63 -19.38 3.68
CA ALA A 542 -26.51 -19.09 2.79
C ALA A 542 -27.01 -18.35 1.54
N LEU A 543 -26.31 -17.27 1.19
CA LEU A 543 -26.66 -16.38 0.09
C LEU A 543 -25.51 -16.30 -0.91
N ARG A 544 -25.89 -16.13 -2.19
CA ARG A 544 -24.94 -15.71 -3.23
C ARG A 544 -25.30 -14.29 -3.63
N VAL A 545 -24.40 -13.35 -3.41
CA VAL A 545 -24.58 -11.92 -3.72
C VAL A 545 -23.60 -11.54 -4.80
N ASP A 546 -24.09 -11.08 -5.94
CA ASP A 546 -23.28 -10.64 -7.10
C ASP A 546 -22.21 -11.68 -7.50
N GLY A 547 -22.56 -12.96 -7.40
CA GLY A 547 -21.69 -14.11 -7.67
C GLY A 547 -20.82 -14.57 -6.50
N VAL A 548 -20.73 -13.83 -5.39
CA VAL A 548 -19.96 -14.20 -4.20
C VAL A 548 -20.82 -15.01 -3.23
N LEU A 549 -20.35 -16.19 -2.83
CA LEU A 549 -21.03 -17.04 -1.86
C LEU A 549 -20.67 -16.61 -0.43
N SER A 550 -21.69 -16.38 0.41
CA SER A 550 -21.51 -16.12 1.85
C SER A 550 -20.88 -17.32 2.59
N ASP A 551 -20.37 -17.08 3.78
CA ASP A 551 -20.23 -18.14 4.77
C ASP A 551 -21.63 -18.60 5.23
N THR A 552 -21.73 -19.62 6.10
CA THR A 552 -23.01 -19.97 6.69
C THR A 552 -23.44 -18.90 7.68
N ILE A 553 -24.47 -18.14 7.35
CA ILE A 553 -25.06 -17.11 8.21
C ILE A 553 -25.92 -17.81 9.25
N THR A 554 -25.57 -17.73 10.53
CA THR A 554 -26.28 -18.38 11.64
C THR A 554 -27.06 -17.35 12.45
N LEU A 555 -28.39 -17.47 12.44
CA LEU A 555 -29.29 -16.61 13.20
C LEU A 555 -29.31 -17.02 14.67
N SER A 556 -29.64 -16.08 15.55
CA SER A 556 -29.78 -16.30 16.97
C SER A 556 -31.03 -17.14 17.27
N GLU A 557 -30.88 -18.15 18.14
CA GLU A 557 -32.00 -19.01 18.55
C GLU A 557 -32.92 -18.23 19.50
N LYS A 558 -34.01 -17.71 18.97
CA LYS A 558 -35.05 -17.00 19.71
C LYS A 558 -36.36 -16.93 18.92
N THR A 559 -37.39 -16.44 19.56
CA THR A 559 -38.67 -16.09 18.95
C THR A 559 -38.63 -14.62 18.53
N TYR A 560 -38.89 -14.36 17.25
CA TYR A 560 -38.99 -13.00 16.67
C TYR A 560 -40.46 -12.63 16.56
N SER A 561 -40.84 -11.52 17.20
CA SER A 561 -42.23 -11.05 17.34
C SER A 561 -42.54 -9.88 16.42
N SER A 562 -41.60 -9.48 15.53
CA SER A 562 -41.85 -8.42 14.56
C SER A 562 -40.89 -8.55 13.35
N TRP A 563 -41.32 -8.02 12.21
CA TRP A 563 -40.46 -7.92 11.02
C TRP A 563 -39.20 -7.12 11.30
N SER A 564 -39.26 -6.06 12.08
CA SER A 564 -38.09 -5.23 12.44
C SER A 564 -37.02 -6.02 13.17
N GLU A 565 -37.38 -6.92 14.09
CA GLU A 565 -36.43 -7.81 14.77
C GLU A 565 -35.77 -8.78 13.79
N VAL A 566 -36.53 -9.37 12.86
CA VAL A 566 -36.03 -10.30 11.84
C VAL A 566 -35.03 -9.60 10.92
N VAL A 567 -35.41 -8.43 10.39
CA VAL A 567 -34.56 -7.63 9.49
C VAL A 567 -33.27 -7.20 10.18
N THR A 568 -33.38 -6.70 11.43
CA THR A 568 -32.20 -6.28 12.21
C THR A 568 -31.21 -7.44 12.42
N GLU A 569 -31.72 -8.62 12.78
CA GLU A 569 -30.86 -9.81 12.96
C GLU A 569 -30.18 -10.22 11.66
N ILE A 570 -30.93 -10.36 10.57
CA ILE A 570 -30.38 -10.77 9.27
C ILE A 570 -29.36 -9.73 8.77
N GLN A 571 -29.67 -8.44 8.89
CA GLN A 571 -28.76 -7.36 8.48
C GLN A 571 -27.44 -7.40 9.27
N GLN A 572 -27.51 -7.58 10.59
CA GLN A 572 -26.31 -7.69 11.44
C GLN A 572 -25.45 -8.89 11.05
N LYS A 573 -26.08 -10.03 10.80
CA LYS A 573 -25.38 -11.26 10.41
C LYS A 573 -24.77 -11.17 9.02
N ILE A 574 -25.44 -10.55 8.05
CA ILE A 574 -24.90 -10.27 6.72
C ILE A 574 -23.70 -9.32 6.83
N ASN A 575 -23.81 -8.24 7.59
CA ASN A 575 -22.72 -7.28 7.77
C ASN A 575 -21.49 -7.90 8.45
N ALA A 576 -21.69 -8.91 9.30
CA ALA A 576 -20.62 -9.64 9.98
C ALA A 576 -19.98 -10.74 9.10
N ASP A 577 -20.58 -11.11 7.96
CA ASP A 577 -20.05 -12.14 7.07
C ASP A 577 -18.75 -11.66 6.39
N SER A 578 -17.72 -12.50 6.44
CA SER A 578 -16.38 -12.17 5.97
C SER A 578 -16.29 -11.92 4.46
N LYS A 579 -17.21 -12.48 3.68
CA LYS A 579 -17.21 -12.48 2.20
C LYS A 579 -18.18 -11.46 1.62
N ILE A 580 -19.41 -11.42 2.13
CA ILE A 580 -20.46 -10.56 1.59
C ILE A 580 -20.74 -9.31 2.42
N GLY A 581 -20.23 -9.21 3.64
CA GLY A 581 -20.50 -8.07 4.54
C GLY A 581 -20.10 -6.70 3.98
N LYS A 582 -19.13 -6.67 3.05
CA LYS A 582 -18.68 -5.44 2.38
C LYS A 582 -19.44 -5.12 1.08
N LEU A 583 -20.34 -6.00 0.64
CA LEU A 583 -21.10 -5.82 -0.61
C LEU A 583 -22.32 -4.91 -0.45
N GLY A 584 -22.59 -4.41 0.76
CA GLY A 584 -23.63 -3.42 1.02
C GLY A 584 -25.05 -3.96 0.80
N VAL A 585 -25.29 -5.22 1.16
CA VAL A 585 -26.65 -5.79 1.10
C VAL A 585 -27.54 -5.10 2.11
N GLU A 586 -28.71 -4.66 1.67
CA GLU A 586 -29.73 -4.03 2.49
C GLU A 586 -30.91 -5.00 2.65
N VAL A 587 -31.30 -5.27 3.89
CA VAL A 587 -32.45 -6.13 4.22
C VAL A 587 -33.64 -5.24 4.59
N ASP A 588 -34.76 -5.49 3.96
CA ASP A 588 -36.01 -4.77 4.17
C ASP A 588 -37.17 -5.78 4.19
N TYR A 589 -38.36 -5.33 4.46
CA TYR A 589 -39.57 -6.14 4.46
C TYR A 589 -40.77 -5.39 3.91
N PHE A 590 -41.70 -6.14 3.40
CA PHE A 590 -43.07 -5.66 3.13
C PHE A 590 -44.03 -6.33 4.12
N ASP A 591 -44.95 -5.57 4.64
CA ASP A 591 -45.97 -6.00 5.59
C ASP A 591 -47.31 -5.37 5.22
N ASN A 592 -48.37 -6.16 5.19
CA ASN A 592 -49.74 -5.70 4.94
C ASN A 592 -50.66 -5.88 6.16
N GLY A 593 -50.11 -6.30 7.30
CA GLY A 593 -50.81 -6.51 8.56
C GLY A 593 -51.35 -7.94 8.78
N ASP A 594 -51.48 -8.74 7.75
CA ASP A 594 -51.88 -10.17 7.82
C ASP A 594 -50.69 -11.10 7.48
N ASP A 595 -49.94 -10.73 6.46
CA ASP A 595 -48.74 -11.43 6.01
C ASP A 595 -47.68 -10.43 5.51
N GLY A 596 -46.46 -10.91 5.30
CA GLY A 596 -45.39 -10.11 4.78
C GLY A 596 -44.28 -10.96 4.13
N TYR A 597 -43.27 -10.31 3.62
CA TYR A 597 -42.09 -10.98 3.04
C TYR A 597 -40.82 -10.14 3.19
N LEU A 598 -39.70 -10.82 3.27
CA LEU A 598 -38.38 -10.19 3.25
C LEU A 598 -37.99 -9.73 1.86
N ILE A 599 -37.24 -8.63 1.78
CA ILE A 599 -36.62 -8.09 0.58
C ILE A 599 -35.14 -7.91 0.89
N LEU A 600 -34.28 -8.59 0.15
CA LEU A 600 -32.83 -8.41 0.26
C LEU A 600 -32.36 -7.70 -1.01
N ASN A 601 -31.88 -6.47 -0.91
CA ASN A 601 -31.37 -5.69 -2.03
C ASN A 601 -29.85 -5.78 -2.10
N SER A 602 -29.30 -6.04 -3.31
CA SER A 602 -27.85 -5.93 -3.50
C SER A 602 -27.38 -4.48 -3.33
N GLY A 603 -26.13 -4.29 -2.86
CA GLY A 603 -25.53 -2.96 -2.82
C GLY A 603 -25.13 -2.42 -4.19
N SER A 604 -24.97 -3.27 -5.20
CA SER A 604 -24.56 -2.91 -6.55
C SER A 604 -25.73 -2.63 -7.47
N TYR A 605 -25.46 -1.95 -8.61
CA TYR A 605 -26.40 -1.71 -9.69
C TYR A 605 -25.95 -2.44 -10.95
N GLY A 606 -26.89 -2.74 -11.84
CA GLY A 606 -26.61 -3.26 -13.18
C GLY A 606 -26.92 -4.74 -13.32
N LYS A 607 -26.77 -5.25 -14.53
CA LYS A 607 -27.14 -6.63 -14.89
C LYS A 607 -26.42 -7.74 -14.10
N ASN A 608 -25.27 -7.43 -13.48
CA ASN A 608 -24.54 -8.39 -12.65
C ASN A 608 -24.98 -8.35 -11.18
N SER A 609 -25.82 -7.39 -10.81
CA SER A 609 -26.38 -7.27 -9.47
C SER A 609 -27.47 -8.31 -9.28
N LYS A 610 -27.28 -9.22 -8.32
CA LYS A 610 -28.20 -10.35 -8.06
C LYS A 610 -28.00 -10.93 -6.68
N ILE A 611 -29.09 -11.30 -6.02
CA ILE A 611 -29.06 -12.09 -4.79
C ILE A 611 -29.81 -13.38 -5.01
N GLU A 612 -29.22 -14.50 -4.63
CA GLU A 612 -29.80 -15.85 -4.73
C GLU A 612 -29.66 -16.58 -3.40
N LEU A 613 -30.72 -17.32 -3.01
CA LEU A 613 -30.62 -18.27 -1.92
C LEU A 613 -29.82 -19.50 -2.36
N GLN A 614 -28.83 -19.89 -1.55
CA GLN A 614 -28.07 -21.11 -1.81
C GLN A 614 -28.72 -22.30 -1.10
N THR A 615 -29.43 -23.14 -1.83
CA THR A 615 -30.16 -24.30 -1.29
C THR A 615 -29.30 -25.52 -1.05
N SER A 616 -28.11 -25.63 -1.63
CA SER A 616 -27.19 -26.77 -1.48
C SER A 616 -26.43 -26.78 -0.15
N VAL A 617 -26.36 -25.65 0.56
CA VAL A 617 -25.88 -25.55 1.94
C VAL A 617 -27.11 -25.52 2.83
N SER A 618 -27.13 -26.22 3.97
CA SER A 618 -28.29 -26.31 4.84
C SER A 618 -28.85 -24.94 5.23
N SER A 619 -29.69 -24.38 4.37
CA SER A 619 -30.43 -23.14 4.61
C SER A 619 -31.69 -23.44 5.39
N SER A 620 -31.52 -23.96 6.60
CA SER A 620 -32.62 -24.45 7.43
C SER A 620 -33.60 -23.36 7.86
N ALA A 621 -33.15 -22.11 7.97
CA ALA A 621 -34.01 -20.95 8.29
C ALA A 621 -34.88 -20.50 7.11
N SER A 622 -34.59 -20.94 5.89
CA SER A 622 -35.25 -20.44 4.66
C SER A 622 -36.74 -20.69 4.62
N VAL A 623 -37.22 -21.78 5.24
CA VAL A 623 -38.67 -22.11 5.31
C VAL A 623 -39.37 -21.13 6.24
N ALA A 624 -38.86 -20.91 7.44
CA ALA A 624 -39.46 -20.02 8.45
C ALA A 624 -39.47 -18.56 8.01
N LEU A 625 -38.51 -18.16 7.14
CA LEU A 625 -38.35 -16.80 6.65
C LEU A 625 -38.97 -16.58 5.25
N GLY A 626 -39.67 -17.59 4.68
CA GLY A 626 -40.21 -17.51 3.32
C GLY A 626 -39.15 -17.49 2.22
N LEU A 627 -37.89 -17.68 2.52
CA LEU A 627 -36.81 -17.58 1.55
C LEU A 627 -36.72 -18.79 0.62
N LEU A 628 -37.30 -19.95 1.00
CA LEU A 628 -37.31 -21.14 0.14
C LEU A 628 -38.10 -20.93 -1.17
N THR A 629 -39.15 -20.11 -1.12
CA THR A 629 -39.97 -19.73 -2.26
C THR A 629 -39.60 -18.36 -2.85
N ALA A 630 -38.47 -17.81 -2.42
CA ALA A 630 -38.02 -16.50 -2.86
C ALA A 630 -37.70 -16.44 -4.35
N GLN A 631 -38.00 -15.30 -4.95
CA GLN A 631 -37.71 -14.97 -6.34
C GLN A 631 -36.53 -14.01 -6.41
N SER A 632 -35.54 -14.35 -7.21
CA SER A 632 -34.39 -13.47 -7.48
C SER A 632 -34.67 -12.64 -8.73
N PHE A 633 -34.46 -11.34 -8.62
CA PHE A 633 -34.55 -10.37 -9.70
C PHE A 633 -33.18 -9.78 -9.98
N GLU A 634 -32.79 -9.82 -11.26
CA GLU A 634 -31.51 -9.23 -11.69
C GLU A 634 -31.65 -7.72 -11.81
N GLY A 635 -30.57 -7.02 -11.49
CA GLY A 635 -30.48 -5.59 -11.72
C GLY A 635 -30.38 -5.24 -13.22
N ARG A 636 -30.41 -3.96 -13.54
CA ARG A 636 -30.33 -3.45 -14.92
C ARG A 636 -29.28 -2.36 -15.02
N ASP A 637 -28.54 -2.37 -16.12
CA ASP A 637 -27.62 -1.29 -16.47
C ASP A 637 -28.41 -0.06 -16.94
N VAL A 638 -27.87 1.13 -16.77
CA VAL A 638 -28.37 2.35 -17.41
C VAL A 638 -28.29 2.24 -18.94
N SER A 639 -29.25 2.77 -19.65
CA SER A 639 -29.23 2.88 -21.12
C SER A 639 -29.62 4.27 -21.56
N GLY A 640 -29.04 4.74 -22.67
CA GLY A 640 -29.34 6.05 -23.22
C GLY A 640 -28.44 6.46 -24.38
N THR A 641 -28.51 7.74 -24.72
CA THR A 641 -27.67 8.38 -25.72
C THR A 641 -27.00 9.61 -25.15
N ILE A 642 -25.83 9.95 -25.68
CA ILE A 642 -25.11 11.20 -25.38
C ILE A 642 -24.91 11.92 -26.72
N ASN A 643 -25.43 13.13 -26.83
CA ASN A 643 -25.43 13.91 -28.10
C ASN A 643 -26.08 13.16 -29.28
N GLY A 644 -27.11 12.35 -29.01
CA GLY A 644 -27.76 11.52 -30.02
C GLY A 644 -26.92 10.29 -30.44
N GLU A 645 -25.69 10.13 -29.95
CA GLU A 645 -24.81 9.00 -30.21
C GLU A 645 -25.07 7.88 -29.17
N LYS A 646 -24.90 6.63 -29.58
CA LYS A 646 -25.15 5.46 -28.70
C LYS A 646 -24.17 5.42 -27.55
N ALA A 647 -24.67 5.07 -26.37
CA ALA A 647 -23.87 4.85 -25.19
C ALA A 647 -24.20 3.50 -24.54
N THR A 648 -23.23 2.91 -23.88
CA THR A 648 -23.36 1.61 -23.20
C THR A 648 -23.27 1.81 -21.70
N GLY A 649 -24.23 1.25 -20.96
CA GLY A 649 -24.27 1.28 -19.50
C GLY A 649 -23.51 0.14 -18.85
N SER A 650 -22.96 0.42 -17.67
CA SER A 650 -22.44 -0.55 -16.72
C SER A 650 -22.81 -0.06 -15.31
N GLY A 651 -23.77 -0.73 -14.67
CA GLY A 651 -24.41 -0.19 -13.49
C GLY A 651 -25.03 1.18 -13.79
N ARG A 652 -24.66 2.19 -13.02
CA ARG A 652 -25.08 3.60 -13.18
C ARG A 652 -24.19 4.41 -14.13
N VAL A 653 -23.09 3.84 -14.63
CA VAL A 653 -22.16 4.57 -15.49
C VAL A 653 -22.53 4.36 -16.96
N LEU A 654 -22.89 5.46 -17.63
CA LEU A 654 -23.17 5.51 -19.08
C LEU A 654 -21.90 5.93 -19.81
N THR A 655 -21.43 5.14 -20.79
CA THR A 655 -20.20 5.40 -21.55
C THR A 655 -20.51 5.55 -23.03
N GLY A 656 -20.10 6.67 -23.63
CA GLY A 656 -20.16 6.86 -25.09
C GLY A 656 -19.30 5.83 -25.81
N ASN A 657 -19.86 5.16 -26.83
CA ASN A 657 -19.21 4.04 -27.52
C ASN A 657 -17.98 4.51 -28.30
N GLU A 658 -16.97 3.65 -28.47
CA GLU A 658 -15.70 3.98 -29.13
C GLU A 658 -15.85 4.45 -30.59
N GLY A 659 -16.91 4.05 -31.28
CA GLY A 659 -17.23 4.47 -32.65
C GLY A 659 -17.89 5.83 -32.77
N ASN A 660 -18.20 6.50 -31.64
CA ASN A 660 -18.84 7.81 -31.64
C ASN A 660 -17.92 8.91 -32.19
N THR A 661 -18.49 9.90 -32.84
CA THR A 661 -17.74 11.00 -33.46
C THR A 661 -17.32 12.08 -32.44
N THR A 662 -18.14 12.30 -31.39
CA THR A 662 -17.98 13.37 -30.42
C THR A 662 -17.82 12.87 -28.99
N THR A 663 -18.50 11.79 -28.62
CA THR A 663 -18.66 11.34 -27.23
C THR A 663 -17.92 10.03 -26.91
N ALA A 664 -17.05 9.55 -27.83
CA ALA A 664 -16.31 8.30 -27.63
C ALA A 664 -15.51 8.29 -26.32
N GLY A 665 -15.84 7.37 -25.41
CA GLY A 665 -15.17 7.24 -24.11
C GLY A 665 -15.62 8.23 -23.03
N LEU A 666 -16.60 9.11 -23.30
CA LEU A 666 -17.21 9.98 -22.28
C LEU A 666 -18.01 9.13 -21.30
N LYS A 667 -17.73 9.25 -20.00
CA LYS A 667 -18.39 8.54 -18.91
C LYS A 667 -19.18 9.48 -18.03
N LEU A 668 -20.44 9.15 -17.83
CA LEU A 668 -21.37 9.90 -16.98
C LEU A 668 -21.94 8.95 -15.92
N LEU A 669 -21.98 9.39 -14.66
CA LEU A 669 -22.74 8.72 -13.60
C LEU A 669 -24.18 9.19 -13.66
N VAL A 670 -25.12 8.24 -13.78
CA VAL A 670 -26.56 8.49 -13.86
C VAL A 670 -27.22 7.96 -12.59
N GLU A 671 -27.79 8.85 -11.79
CA GLU A 671 -28.49 8.55 -10.55
C GLU A 671 -30.02 8.70 -10.69
N LEU A 672 -30.49 8.77 -11.93
CA LEU A 672 -31.92 8.75 -12.21
C LEU A 672 -32.53 7.41 -11.80
N THR A 673 -33.72 7.49 -11.21
CA THR A 673 -34.59 6.33 -10.95
C THR A 673 -35.51 6.11 -12.14
N GLU A 674 -36.23 5.00 -12.17
CA GLU A 674 -37.20 4.69 -13.24
C GLU A 674 -38.34 5.72 -13.36
N ARG A 675 -38.66 6.41 -12.25
CA ARG A 675 -39.67 7.48 -12.21
C ARG A 675 -39.17 8.79 -12.83
N ASP A 676 -37.86 8.98 -12.88
CA ASP A 676 -37.23 10.19 -13.41
C ASP A 676 -37.00 10.10 -14.95
N VAL A 677 -37.03 8.90 -15.51
CA VAL A 677 -36.78 8.69 -16.95
C VAL A 677 -37.94 9.27 -17.76
N SER A 678 -37.59 10.17 -18.68
CA SER A 678 -38.54 10.85 -19.54
C SER A 678 -38.21 10.64 -21.04
N SER A 679 -39.06 11.12 -21.92
CA SER A 679 -38.75 11.16 -23.35
C SER A 679 -38.02 12.44 -23.79
N GLU A 680 -37.74 13.33 -22.84
CA GLU A 680 -37.05 14.59 -23.06
C GLU A 680 -35.55 14.46 -22.73
N VAL A 681 -34.80 15.56 -22.95
CA VAL A 681 -33.39 15.62 -22.57
C VAL A 681 -33.27 15.70 -21.04
N ASP A 682 -32.64 14.69 -20.42
CA ASP A 682 -32.50 14.62 -18.95
C ASP A 682 -31.41 15.54 -18.40
N ALA A 683 -30.40 15.84 -19.21
CA ALA A 683 -29.34 16.80 -18.90
C ALA A 683 -28.61 17.29 -20.15
N VAL A 684 -27.98 18.46 -20.00
CA VAL A 684 -26.94 18.96 -20.93
C VAL A 684 -25.63 18.96 -20.15
N VAL A 685 -24.61 18.24 -20.66
CA VAL A 685 -23.31 18.13 -20.03
C VAL A 685 -22.27 18.84 -20.87
N LYS A 686 -21.75 19.97 -20.40
CA LYS A 686 -20.60 20.68 -21.00
C LYS A 686 -19.32 19.97 -20.61
N VAL A 687 -18.47 19.66 -21.59
CA VAL A 687 -17.25 18.89 -21.38
C VAL A 687 -16.05 19.73 -21.78
N SER A 688 -15.12 19.88 -20.86
CA SER A 688 -13.87 20.60 -21.07
C SER A 688 -12.65 19.73 -20.77
N ARG A 689 -11.55 20.03 -21.44
CA ARG A 689 -10.28 19.34 -21.24
C ARG A 689 -9.24 20.34 -20.74
N GLY A 690 -8.92 20.28 -19.46
CA GLY A 690 -7.96 21.18 -18.83
C GLY A 690 -6.53 21.05 -19.38
N ILE A 691 -5.71 22.03 -19.08
CA ILE A 691 -4.36 22.20 -19.66
C ILE A 691 -3.44 21.00 -19.37
N ALA A 692 -3.49 20.45 -18.14
CA ALA A 692 -2.66 19.29 -17.79
C ALA A 692 -3.16 18.03 -18.53
N SER A 693 -4.47 17.85 -18.66
CA SER A 693 -5.04 16.76 -19.45
C SER A 693 -4.66 16.88 -20.95
N LEU A 694 -4.72 18.09 -21.53
CA LEU A 694 -4.26 18.36 -22.91
C LEU A 694 -2.77 18.08 -23.08
N ALA A 695 -1.95 18.44 -22.09
CA ALA A 695 -0.52 18.22 -22.09
C ALA A 695 -0.18 16.72 -21.99
N GLN A 696 -0.91 15.98 -21.17
CA GLN A 696 -0.79 14.53 -21.05
C GLN A 696 -1.10 13.83 -22.38
N ASP A 697 -2.26 14.11 -22.98
CA ASP A 697 -2.70 13.48 -24.23
C ASP A 697 -1.75 13.81 -25.39
N PHE A 698 -1.30 15.07 -25.46
CA PHE A 698 -0.32 15.50 -26.46
C PHE A 698 1.00 14.75 -26.29
N SER A 699 1.55 14.72 -25.07
CA SER A 699 2.79 14.02 -24.77
C SER A 699 2.67 12.53 -25.11
N ASP A 700 1.54 11.88 -24.76
CA ASP A 700 1.26 10.51 -25.12
C ASP A 700 1.32 10.28 -26.64
N SER A 701 0.71 11.16 -27.44
CA SER A 701 0.73 11.06 -28.90
C SER A 701 2.14 11.16 -29.51
N ILE A 702 3.07 11.83 -28.83
CA ILE A 702 4.46 12.00 -29.26
C ILE A 702 5.33 10.83 -28.82
N THR A 703 5.11 10.32 -27.59
CA THR A 703 5.98 9.33 -26.93
C THR A 703 5.59 7.87 -27.18
N LYS A 704 4.41 7.59 -27.77
CA LYS A 704 3.96 6.22 -28.08
C LYS A 704 5.06 5.45 -28.81
N SER A 705 5.35 4.24 -28.28
CA SER A 705 6.49 3.42 -28.73
C SER A 705 6.38 2.90 -30.16
N VAL A 706 5.18 2.72 -30.69
CA VAL A 706 4.95 2.13 -32.03
C VAL A 706 4.74 3.20 -33.10
N ASP A 707 3.83 4.14 -32.83
CA ASP A 707 3.33 5.11 -33.81
C ASP A 707 3.49 6.58 -33.36
N GLY A 708 4.17 6.81 -32.23
CA GLY A 708 4.50 8.15 -31.75
C GLY A 708 5.43 8.91 -32.72
N THR A 709 5.35 10.22 -32.69
CA THR A 709 6.14 11.07 -33.61
C THR A 709 7.64 10.83 -33.47
N LEU A 710 8.16 10.74 -32.25
CA LEU A 710 9.58 10.48 -31.99
C LEU A 710 9.97 9.05 -32.39
N ALA A 711 9.13 8.05 -32.10
CA ALA A 711 9.38 6.66 -32.47
C ALA A 711 9.50 6.51 -34.02
N ARG A 712 8.59 7.13 -34.78
CA ARG A 712 8.66 7.13 -36.25
C ARG A 712 9.95 7.79 -36.76
N ARG A 713 10.36 8.92 -36.13
CA ARG A 713 11.60 9.61 -36.51
C ARG A 713 12.84 8.77 -36.19
N THR A 714 12.92 8.17 -35.02
CA THR A 714 14.00 7.25 -34.63
C THR A 714 14.10 6.06 -35.59
N LYS A 715 12.97 5.42 -35.91
CA LYS A 715 12.93 4.30 -36.86
C LYS A 715 13.40 4.69 -38.29
N ALA A 716 13.05 5.91 -38.72
CA ALA A 716 13.55 6.42 -40.00
C ALA A 716 15.08 6.58 -40.00
N LEU A 717 15.65 7.09 -38.90
CA LEU A 717 17.12 7.19 -38.74
C LEU A 717 17.79 5.83 -38.66
N GLU A 718 17.21 4.87 -37.94
CA GLU A 718 17.69 3.46 -37.89
C GLU A 718 17.70 2.83 -39.28
N SER A 719 16.68 3.06 -40.09
CA SER A 719 16.67 2.60 -41.48
C SER A 719 17.80 3.24 -42.30
N GLN A 720 18.05 4.55 -42.13
CA GLN A 720 19.18 5.24 -42.80
C GLN A 720 20.55 4.66 -42.36
N ILE A 721 20.72 4.37 -41.07
CA ILE A 721 21.92 3.73 -40.54
C ILE A 721 22.14 2.38 -41.22
N LYS A 722 21.10 1.56 -41.30
CA LYS A 722 21.16 0.26 -41.96
C LYS A 722 21.54 0.36 -43.44
N ASP A 723 21.02 1.35 -44.13
CA ASP A 723 21.41 1.61 -45.55
C ASP A 723 22.88 2.04 -45.65
N ILE A 724 23.38 2.87 -44.73
CA ILE A 724 24.80 3.27 -44.68
C ILE A 724 25.67 2.06 -44.38
N GLU A 725 25.31 1.19 -43.43
CA GLU A 725 26.02 -0.05 -43.11
C GLU A 725 26.14 -0.98 -44.30
N SER A 726 25.05 -1.13 -45.07
CA SER A 726 25.07 -1.91 -46.32
C SER A 726 26.06 -1.30 -47.34
N ARG A 727 26.03 0.02 -47.53
CA ARG A 727 26.93 0.73 -48.44
C ARG A 727 28.40 0.63 -48.01
N VAL A 728 28.68 0.75 -46.71
CA VAL A 728 30.03 0.56 -46.15
C VAL A 728 30.52 -0.86 -46.40
N THR A 729 29.66 -1.86 -46.19
CA THR A 729 29.97 -3.26 -46.45
C THR A 729 30.29 -3.49 -47.93
N ASP A 730 29.46 -3.00 -48.83
CA ASP A 730 29.67 -3.11 -50.29
C ASP A 730 30.96 -2.41 -50.75
N MET A 731 31.26 -1.21 -50.21
CA MET A 731 32.50 -0.49 -50.53
C MET A 731 33.71 -1.24 -50.01
N ASN A 732 33.68 -1.77 -48.79
CA ASN A 732 34.79 -2.59 -48.27
C ASN A 732 35.02 -3.84 -49.11
N GLN A 733 33.99 -4.54 -49.58
CA GLN A 733 34.11 -5.66 -50.49
C GLN A 733 34.74 -5.25 -51.84
N ARG A 734 34.29 -4.13 -52.41
CA ARG A 734 34.89 -3.60 -53.66
C ARG A 734 36.35 -3.20 -53.49
N MET A 735 36.70 -2.58 -52.37
CA MET A 735 38.09 -2.25 -52.03
C MET A 735 38.94 -3.51 -51.90
N GLU A 736 38.45 -4.57 -51.27
CA GLU A 736 39.18 -5.81 -51.14
C GLU A 736 39.40 -6.48 -52.52
N ILE A 737 38.38 -6.54 -53.38
CA ILE A 737 38.53 -7.02 -54.76
C ILE A 737 39.51 -6.14 -55.55
N LYS A 738 39.46 -4.82 -55.39
CA LYS A 738 40.40 -3.90 -56.05
C LYS A 738 41.81 -4.10 -55.52
N ARG A 739 41.98 -4.29 -54.24
CA ARG A 739 43.26 -4.61 -53.59
C ARG A 739 43.84 -5.88 -54.11
N GLN A 740 43.08 -6.96 -54.22
CA GLN A 740 43.50 -8.24 -54.76
C GLN A 740 43.96 -8.10 -56.23
N ARG A 741 43.20 -7.42 -57.09
CA ARG A 741 43.53 -7.14 -58.47
C ARG A 741 44.83 -6.30 -58.60
N LEU A 742 45.05 -5.34 -57.72
CA LEU A 742 46.28 -4.55 -57.68
C LEU A 742 47.47 -5.43 -57.25
N LEU A 743 47.27 -6.27 -56.22
CA LEU A 743 48.31 -7.25 -55.80
C LEU A 743 48.69 -8.19 -56.90
N GLU A 744 47.71 -8.76 -57.61
CA GLU A 744 48.00 -9.62 -58.80
C GLU A 744 48.80 -8.85 -59.87
N LYS A 745 48.36 -7.62 -60.21
CA LYS A 745 49.14 -6.81 -61.23
C LYS A 745 50.55 -6.49 -60.79
N PHE A 746 50.72 -6.17 -59.47
CA PHE A 746 52.07 -5.93 -58.95
C PHE A 746 52.92 -7.21 -58.91
N GLN A 747 52.35 -8.38 -58.62
CA GLN A 747 53.03 -9.68 -58.68
C GLN A 747 53.44 -10.01 -60.12
N ASP A 748 52.56 -9.77 -61.10
CA ASP A 748 52.89 -9.96 -62.52
C ASP A 748 54.02 -9.02 -62.95
N MET A 749 54.01 -7.75 -62.53
CA MET A 749 55.04 -6.77 -62.79
C MET A 749 56.37 -7.16 -62.14
N GLU A 750 56.37 -7.61 -60.87
CA GLU A 750 57.56 -8.14 -60.18
C GLU A 750 58.14 -9.34 -60.88
N SER A 751 57.27 -10.25 -61.35
CA SER A 751 57.70 -11.41 -62.16
C SER A 751 58.33 -10.97 -63.46
N LEU A 752 57.74 -10.00 -64.17
CA LEU A 752 58.29 -9.47 -65.43
C LEU A 752 59.64 -8.75 -65.22
N ILE A 753 59.77 -7.93 -64.14
CA ILE A 753 61.04 -7.27 -63.77
C ILE A 753 62.07 -8.30 -63.42
N GLY A 754 61.69 -9.39 -62.70
CA GLY A 754 62.61 -10.51 -62.45
C GLY A 754 63.10 -11.17 -63.71
N GLN A 755 62.23 -11.41 -64.70
CA GLN A 755 62.60 -11.91 -65.99
C GLN A 755 63.55 -10.95 -66.76
N LEU A 756 63.16 -9.63 -66.77
CA LEU A 756 64.00 -8.61 -67.40
C LEU A 756 65.35 -8.46 -66.73
N ASN A 757 65.46 -8.56 -65.41
CA ASN A 757 66.71 -8.58 -64.65
C ASN A 757 67.56 -9.81 -64.99
N GLN A 758 66.91 -10.98 -65.11
CA GLN A 758 67.64 -12.22 -65.59
C GLN A 758 68.13 -12.07 -67.02
N GLU A 759 67.28 -11.53 -67.93
CA GLU A 759 67.70 -11.26 -69.30
C GLU A 759 68.82 -10.21 -69.36
N SER A 760 68.74 -9.15 -68.58
CA SER A 760 69.80 -8.13 -68.48
C SER A 760 71.10 -8.73 -67.94
N THR A 761 71.01 -9.58 -66.90
CA THR A 761 72.19 -10.28 -66.34
C THR A 761 72.79 -11.24 -67.38
N TYR A 762 71.90 -11.95 -68.10
CA TYR A 762 72.32 -12.83 -69.20
C TYR A 762 73.00 -12.05 -70.33
N LEU A 763 72.43 -10.93 -70.78
CA LEU A 763 73.01 -10.02 -71.79
C LEU A 763 74.29 -9.38 -71.28
N ALA A 764 74.37 -8.96 -70.02
CA ALA A 764 75.59 -8.44 -69.40
C ALA A 764 76.72 -9.53 -69.35
N ALA A 765 76.37 -10.79 -69.02
CA ALA A 765 77.29 -11.91 -69.09
C ALA A 765 77.75 -12.21 -70.52
N GLN A 766 76.83 -12.15 -71.52
CA GLN A 766 77.21 -12.28 -72.94
C GLN A 766 78.13 -11.15 -73.42
N LEU A 767 77.81 -9.90 -73.06
CA LEU A 767 78.65 -8.72 -73.37
C LEU A 767 80.01 -8.81 -72.73
N ASN A 768 80.09 -9.27 -71.47
CA ASN A 768 81.38 -9.56 -70.82
C ASN A 768 82.12 -10.68 -71.46
N GLN A 769 81.43 -11.72 -71.94
CA GLN A 769 82.07 -12.82 -72.72
C GLN A 769 82.59 -12.33 -74.11
N ILE A 770 81.80 -11.48 -74.79
CA ILE A 770 82.18 -10.81 -76.03
C ILE A 770 83.35 -9.87 -75.75
N SER A 771 83.29 -9.07 -74.66
CA SER A 771 84.43 -8.19 -74.27
C SER A 771 85.72 -8.98 -73.95
N GLN A 772 85.57 -10.10 -73.26
CA GLN A 772 86.69 -11.02 -72.98
C GLN A 772 87.23 -11.66 -74.30
N ASN A 773 86.35 -12.07 -75.20
CA ASN A 773 86.76 -12.59 -76.52
C ASN A 773 87.42 -11.48 -77.34
N PHE A 774 86.98 -10.24 -77.36
CA PHE A 774 87.62 -9.11 -78.00
C PHE A 774 89.00 -8.81 -77.37
N SER A 775 89.09 -8.85 -76.02
CA SER A 775 90.37 -8.67 -75.34
C SER A 775 91.36 -9.83 -75.63
N GLN A 776 90.90 -11.05 -75.81
CA GLN A 776 91.73 -12.18 -76.22
C GLN A 776 92.15 -12.06 -77.71
N ILE A 777 91.24 -11.54 -78.58
CA ILE A 777 91.61 -11.29 -80.00
C ILE A 777 92.59 -10.12 -80.09
N ALA A 778 92.46 -9.07 -79.28
CA ALA A 778 93.42 -7.98 -79.24
C ALA A 778 94.78 -8.39 -78.64
N ALA A 779 94.79 -9.33 -77.71
CA ALA A 779 96.06 -9.86 -77.17
C ALA A 779 96.81 -10.86 -78.11
N ASN A 780 96.09 -11.52 -79.05
CA ASN A 780 96.69 -12.43 -80.02
C ASN A 780 96.96 -11.79 -81.38
N GLY A 781 96.61 -10.52 -81.63
CA GLY A 781 96.83 -9.79 -82.90
C GLY A 781 98.07 -8.87 -82.95
N GLY A 782 98.96 -8.99 -81.94
CA GLY A 782 100.19 -8.22 -81.89
C GLY A 782 101.43 -9.13 -81.93
N ASN A 783 101.70 -9.67 -83.10
CA ASN A 783 103.02 -10.06 -83.55
C ASN A 783 103.16 -9.94 -85.09
#